data_1d6e6e952fd50e829cbce3d363c5fe48
#
_entry.id   1d6e6e952fd50e829cbce3d363c5fe48
#
_cell.length_a   1.000
_cell.length_b   1.000
_cell.length_c   1.000
_cell.angle_alpha   90.00
_cell.angle_beta   90.00
_cell.angle_gamma   90.00
#
_symmetry.space_group_name_H-M   'P 1'
#
loop_
_entity.id
_entity.type
_entity.pdbx_description
1 polymer ?
#
loop_
_entity_poly.entity_id
_entity_poly.type
_entity_poly.pdbx_seq_one_letter_code
_entity_poly.pdbx_strand_id
1 'polypeptide(L)'
;MTKSNKKNNSKKNQSSSTIKKNKISVLTCSQLKRIPFIHNLAKMINHQTYDIDEWVIVNGCSSDEDHDKFNEEIKLVETEKCDIIIASDKNLKYKNIGAFRNLGNRTITGDIVVCMDDDDFYFPTYVETCVTSLEKNKNHNLVGCSGMLMYDYGFDTVFDLRPFGPNHTVNCCMAYTSNYGKNNIYEEDRTTGEEKSFLREYKTPMIQIPNMHAVIHMSYADNTYSEKRLNQMNNMAANIENPEVPQIYVETNHKLKDLIKDENILSTYMKNFQKINNQQTTDVTFYYGNVEKPWDPRKDNLKIIYRRSVELAKYFVKNGLSVSIYGRFDFNELKKDGVMFYNLKYYNVRRKTKYMIFMDYVGFLPICQYEKIYKKINAEKIFLDLQSNFFQIKKYIRDFHTNLKIVFKNPYHKLMNPDEIKLELPNSGQPIEDIIVPNGINRELFKKDYGYDRNLYRFCYTSNYVNGIEPLLKFCWPKIIEKIPHAELHIYYGIEETKINEDGVDLLKELFLQDGVYEHGRVDNIEIAKEMQQSSFLLYYTSSPSECDCISIMEALASGCIPVIWNQNIFSKFNGLQVSNDPRQKESYEILANKLVQLMNGDNERKDAVERFKQSPSIVDWEFCGNVYMSYFSGVNFEEQKRQREMQLLRMQEFAKHQEEELKRMKEIQLRKEKYNLPEAIILNSYVDSDTEDESRKVSFSIST
;
A
#
# COMPACT_ATOMS: atom_id res chain seq x y z
N MET A 1 37.13 -61.47 -83.24
CA MET A 1 37.12 -61.93 -81.81
C MET A 1 37.20 -60.70 -80.93
N THR A 2 36.06 -60.20 -80.43
CA THR A 2 36.04 -59.34 -79.26
C THR A 2 34.58 -59.17 -78.79
N LYS A 3 34.29 -59.58 -77.55
CA LYS A 3 33.03 -59.63 -76.91
C LYS A 3 32.68 -58.26 -76.35
N SER A 4 31.52 -57.72 -76.76
CA SER A 4 30.95 -56.49 -76.19
C SER A 4 30.20 -56.78 -74.85
N ASN A 5 30.63 -56.13 -73.76
CA ASN A 5 29.86 -56.16 -72.48
C ASN A 5 28.84 -54.99 -72.47
N LYS A 6 27.54 -55.30 -72.40
CA LYS A 6 26.49 -54.39 -72.10
C LYS A 6 26.43 -54.12 -70.58
N LYS A 7 26.68 -52.88 -70.14
CA LYS A 7 26.40 -52.41 -68.78
C LYS A 7 24.92 -52.01 -68.68
N ASN A 8 24.22 -52.71 -67.82
CA ASN A 8 22.89 -52.32 -67.39
C ASN A 8 22.97 -51.14 -66.38
N ASN A 9 22.47 -49.98 -66.78
CA ASN A 9 22.27 -48.85 -65.90
C ASN A 9 20.92 -49.01 -65.19
N SER A 10 20.88 -49.47 -63.94
CA SER A 10 19.77 -49.37 -63.06
C SER A 10 19.60 -47.89 -62.54
N LYS A 11 18.64 -47.16 -63.09
CA LYS A 11 18.23 -45.90 -62.55
C LYS A 11 17.65 -46.13 -61.14
N LYS A 12 18.39 -45.73 -60.10
CA LYS A 12 17.83 -45.53 -58.78
C LYS A 12 16.93 -44.25 -58.83
N ASN A 13 15.62 -44.46 -58.78
CA ASN A 13 14.67 -43.42 -58.46
C ASN A 13 14.95 -42.97 -57.01
N GLN A 14 15.64 -41.86 -56.82
CA GLN A 14 15.58 -41.12 -55.56
C GLN A 14 14.23 -40.40 -55.54
N SER A 15 13.31 -40.98 -54.79
CA SER A 15 12.12 -40.25 -54.34
C SER A 15 12.62 -39.19 -53.36
N SER A 16 12.72 -37.95 -53.82
CA SER A 16 12.82 -36.79 -52.93
C SER A 16 11.52 -36.75 -52.12
N SER A 17 11.56 -37.26 -50.89
CA SER A 17 10.50 -36.96 -49.93
C SER A 17 10.54 -35.45 -49.69
N THR A 18 9.66 -34.73 -50.31
CA THR A 18 9.35 -33.34 -49.96
C THR A 18 8.94 -33.36 -48.49
N ILE A 19 9.84 -32.87 -47.61
CA ILE A 19 9.50 -32.67 -46.20
C ILE A 19 8.33 -31.72 -46.19
N LYS A 20 7.14 -32.18 -45.78
CA LYS A 20 5.94 -31.38 -45.67
C LYS A 20 6.25 -30.27 -44.64
N LYS A 21 6.26 -29.00 -45.06
CA LYS A 21 6.43 -27.84 -44.18
C LYS A 21 5.23 -27.78 -43.26
N ASN A 22 5.41 -27.60 -41.97
CA ASN A 22 4.32 -27.40 -41.01
C ASN A 22 3.56 -26.13 -41.32
N LYS A 23 2.24 -26.19 -41.25
CA LYS A 23 1.37 -25.04 -41.31
C LYS A 23 1.32 -24.34 -39.95
N ILE A 24 1.47 -23.00 -39.91
CA ILE A 24 1.62 -22.22 -38.70
C ILE A 24 0.39 -21.35 -38.48
N SER A 25 -0.25 -21.49 -37.31
CA SER A 25 -1.33 -20.62 -36.86
C SER A 25 -0.84 -19.71 -35.74
N VAL A 26 -1.11 -18.40 -35.87
CA VAL A 26 -1.02 -17.46 -34.75
C VAL A 26 -2.38 -17.38 -34.07
N LEU A 27 -2.41 -17.41 -32.74
CA LEU A 27 -3.65 -17.35 -31.94
C LEU A 27 -3.63 -16.13 -31.01
N THR A 28 -4.65 -15.25 -31.17
CA THR A 28 -4.84 -14.04 -30.36
C THR A 28 -6.26 -13.97 -29.81
N CYS A 29 -6.45 -13.71 -28.52
CA CYS A 29 -7.74 -13.34 -27.93
C CYS A 29 -7.78 -11.83 -27.72
N SER A 30 -8.88 -11.15 -28.13
CA SER A 30 -8.96 -9.70 -28.05
C SER A 30 -10.39 -9.18 -27.80
N GLN A 31 -10.53 -7.88 -27.55
CA GLN A 31 -11.79 -7.19 -27.31
C GLN A 31 -11.82 -5.86 -28.06
N LEU A 32 -13.03 -5.29 -28.26
CA LEU A 32 -13.25 -4.06 -29.02
C LEU A 32 -12.34 -2.89 -28.58
N LYS A 33 -12.17 -2.68 -27.29
CA LYS A 33 -11.30 -1.62 -26.74
C LYS A 33 -9.80 -1.78 -27.08
N ARG A 34 -9.38 -2.96 -27.55
CA ARG A 34 -8.00 -3.31 -27.88
C ARG A 34 -7.67 -3.29 -29.36
N ILE A 35 -8.61 -2.91 -30.22
CA ILE A 35 -8.42 -2.79 -31.67
C ILE A 35 -7.13 -2.03 -32.06
N PRO A 36 -6.75 -0.90 -31.39
CA PRO A 36 -5.50 -0.21 -31.72
C PRO A 36 -4.25 -1.08 -31.52
N PHE A 37 -4.28 -2.02 -30.55
CA PHE A 37 -3.19 -2.96 -30.34
C PHE A 37 -3.19 -4.08 -31.39
N ILE A 38 -4.36 -4.54 -31.85
CA ILE A 38 -4.47 -5.50 -32.95
C ILE A 38 -3.83 -4.95 -34.23
N HIS A 39 -4.06 -3.70 -34.60
CA HIS A 39 -3.38 -3.07 -35.72
C HIS A 39 -1.85 -3.01 -35.52
N ASN A 40 -1.42 -2.85 -34.27
CA ASN A 40 0.01 -2.88 -33.94
C ASN A 40 0.58 -4.31 -34.04
N LEU A 41 -0.18 -5.31 -33.60
CA LEU A 41 0.19 -6.73 -33.71
C LEU A 41 0.27 -7.16 -35.19
N ALA A 42 -0.61 -6.69 -36.07
CA ALA A 42 -0.54 -6.95 -37.53
C ALA A 42 0.83 -6.52 -38.11
N LYS A 43 1.34 -5.35 -37.71
CA LYS A 43 2.68 -4.91 -38.12
C LYS A 43 3.77 -5.86 -37.63
N MET A 44 3.68 -6.33 -36.37
CA MET A 44 4.64 -7.28 -35.80
C MET A 44 4.55 -8.63 -36.48
N ILE A 45 3.39 -9.11 -36.89
CA ILE A 45 3.17 -10.30 -37.69
C ILE A 45 3.87 -10.15 -39.05
N ASN A 46 3.70 -9.00 -39.73
CA ASN A 46 4.39 -8.73 -40.99
C ASN A 46 5.90 -8.70 -40.85
N HIS A 47 6.44 -8.36 -39.70
CA HIS A 47 7.89 -8.35 -39.40
C HIS A 47 8.46 -9.71 -38.95
N GLN A 48 7.64 -10.75 -38.73
CA GLN A 48 8.15 -12.07 -38.36
C GLN A 48 9.05 -12.66 -39.48
N THR A 49 10.17 -13.27 -39.09
CA THR A 49 11.12 -13.87 -40.01
C THR A 49 10.66 -15.22 -40.58
N TYR A 50 9.65 -15.83 -39.95
CA TYR A 50 9.05 -17.09 -40.37
C TYR A 50 7.71 -16.89 -41.06
N ASP A 51 7.34 -17.77 -42.01
CA ASP A 51 6.07 -17.73 -42.70
C ASP A 51 4.94 -18.16 -41.74
N ILE A 52 3.87 -17.42 -41.75
CA ILE A 52 2.61 -17.68 -40.98
C ILE A 52 1.52 -17.98 -42.01
N ASP A 53 0.75 -19.03 -41.81
CA ASP A 53 -0.31 -19.43 -42.76
C ASP A 53 -1.65 -18.80 -42.39
N GLU A 54 -1.93 -18.65 -41.09
CA GLU A 54 -3.19 -18.07 -40.62
C GLU A 54 -3.00 -17.33 -39.28
N TRP A 55 -3.80 -16.31 -39.08
CA TRP A 55 -3.94 -15.61 -37.81
C TRP A 55 -5.39 -15.70 -37.32
N VAL A 56 -5.62 -16.51 -36.29
CA VAL A 56 -6.92 -16.68 -35.66
C VAL A 56 -7.07 -15.64 -34.55
N ILE A 57 -8.03 -14.72 -34.72
CA ILE A 57 -8.40 -13.70 -33.73
C ILE A 57 -9.72 -14.09 -33.09
N VAL A 58 -9.68 -14.35 -31.78
CA VAL A 58 -10.87 -14.75 -31.02
C VAL A 58 -11.53 -13.49 -30.44
N ASN A 59 -12.81 -13.33 -30.72
CA ASN A 59 -13.64 -12.25 -30.18
C ASN A 59 -14.03 -12.56 -28.73
N GLY A 60 -13.45 -11.80 -27.79
CA GLY A 60 -13.68 -11.90 -26.34
C GLY A 60 -14.57 -10.79 -25.76
N CYS A 61 -15.43 -10.15 -26.58
CA CYS A 61 -16.33 -9.11 -26.13
C CYS A 61 -17.47 -9.67 -25.26
N SER A 62 -17.89 -8.88 -24.26
CA SER A 62 -18.90 -9.28 -23.27
C SER A 62 -20.32 -8.79 -23.58
N SER A 63 -20.52 -7.92 -24.57
CA SER A 63 -21.83 -7.50 -25.05
C SER A 63 -22.05 -7.86 -26.52
N ASP A 64 -23.29 -8.05 -26.94
CA ASP A 64 -23.61 -8.39 -28.34
C ASP A 64 -23.27 -7.23 -29.30
N GLU A 65 -23.44 -5.97 -28.84
CA GLU A 65 -23.09 -4.78 -29.62
C GLU A 65 -21.57 -4.68 -29.84
N ASP A 66 -20.76 -4.83 -28.76
CA ASP A 66 -19.30 -4.80 -28.89
C ASP A 66 -18.79 -5.97 -29.73
N HIS A 67 -19.48 -7.12 -29.64
CA HIS A 67 -19.13 -8.33 -30.38
C HIS A 67 -19.28 -8.13 -31.88
N ASP A 68 -20.39 -7.50 -32.32
CA ASP A 68 -20.63 -7.20 -33.73
C ASP A 68 -19.69 -6.11 -34.25
N LYS A 69 -19.50 -5.03 -33.47
CA LYS A 69 -18.54 -3.97 -33.81
C LYS A 69 -17.09 -4.50 -33.91
N PHE A 70 -16.68 -5.37 -33.00
CA PHE A 70 -15.35 -5.98 -33.04
C PHE A 70 -15.15 -6.74 -34.35
N ASN A 71 -16.14 -7.57 -34.77
CA ASN A 71 -16.02 -8.33 -35.98
C ASN A 71 -15.93 -7.42 -37.24
N GLU A 72 -16.61 -6.26 -37.24
CA GLU A 72 -16.46 -5.28 -38.32
C GLU A 72 -15.11 -4.59 -38.33
N GLU A 73 -14.61 -4.19 -37.15
CA GLU A 73 -13.30 -3.56 -37.02
C GLU A 73 -12.15 -4.50 -37.43
N ILE A 74 -12.23 -5.80 -37.08
CA ILE A 74 -11.18 -6.77 -37.48
C ILE A 74 -11.13 -6.94 -39.00
N LYS A 75 -12.20 -6.77 -39.74
CA LYS A 75 -12.19 -6.80 -41.24
C LYS A 75 -11.33 -5.68 -41.85
N LEU A 76 -11.07 -4.61 -41.08
CA LEU A 76 -10.22 -3.50 -41.48
C LEU A 76 -8.74 -3.72 -41.14
N VAL A 77 -8.40 -4.81 -40.45
CA VAL A 77 -7.03 -5.16 -40.14
C VAL A 77 -6.39 -5.86 -41.34
N GLU A 78 -5.26 -5.35 -41.77
CA GLU A 78 -4.53 -5.86 -42.91
C GLU A 78 -3.21 -6.50 -42.49
N THR A 79 -2.86 -7.64 -43.10
CA THR A 79 -1.57 -8.29 -43.01
C THR A 79 -1.17 -8.83 -44.39
N GLU A 80 0.13 -8.73 -44.69
CA GLU A 80 0.71 -9.26 -45.94
C GLU A 80 1.20 -10.72 -45.77
N LYS A 81 1.19 -11.23 -44.55
CA LYS A 81 1.81 -12.51 -44.19
C LYS A 81 0.88 -13.71 -44.21
N CYS A 82 -0.41 -13.51 -43.85
CA CYS A 82 -1.32 -14.62 -43.62
C CYS A 82 -2.79 -14.22 -43.74
N ASP A 83 -3.69 -15.20 -43.85
CA ASP A 83 -5.13 -15.01 -43.77
C ASP A 83 -5.55 -14.73 -42.30
N ILE A 84 -6.48 -13.77 -42.14
CA ILE A 84 -7.10 -13.48 -40.84
C ILE A 84 -8.39 -14.28 -40.70
N ILE A 85 -8.53 -15.06 -39.66
CA ILE A 85 -9.72 -15.85 -39.32
C ILE A 85 -10.33 -15.31 -38.03
N ILE A 86 -11.59 -14.89 -38.05
CA ILE A 86 -12.31 -14.45 -36.86
C ILE A 86 -13.02 -15.64 -36.22
N ALA A 87 -12.61 -16.00 -35.00
CA ALA A 87 -13.32 -16.99 -34.18
C ALA A 87 -14.30 -16.24 -33.25
N SER A 88 -15.59 -16.46 -33.41
CA SER A 88 -16.65 -15.66 -32.79
C SER A 88 -17.80 -16.55 -32.31
N ASP A 89 -18.12 -16.53 -31.01
CA ASP A 89 -19.25 -17.22 -30.43
C ASP A 89 -19.90 -16.37 -29.31
N LYS A 90 -21.05 -15.78 -29.60
CA LYS A 90 -21.81 -14.95 -28.65
C LYS A 90 -22.24 -15.67 -27.37
N ASN A 91 -22.28 -16.99 -27.37
CA ASN A 91 -22.62 -17.76 -26.16
C ASN A 91 -21.51 -17.72 -25.11
N LEU A 92 -20.28 -17.31 -25.49
CA LEU A 92 -19.14 -17.20 -24.58
C LEU A 92 -19.01 -15.84 -23.89
N LYS A 93 -19.89 -14.87 -24.17
CA LYS A 93 -19.80 -13.48 -23.67
C LYS A 93 -19.69 -13.33 -22.13
N TYR A 94 -20.15 -14.32 -21.39
CA TYR A 94 -20.05 -14.36 -19.91
C TYR A 94 -18.93 -15.27 -19.39
N LYS A 95 -18.11 -15.82 -20.28
CA LYS A 95 -17.02 -16.70 -19.92
C LYS A 95 -15.72 -15.93 -19.74
N ASN A 96 -14.74 -16.58 -19.09
CA ASN A 96 -13.40 -16.07 -18.90
C ASN A 96 -12.49 -16.41 -20.09
N ILE A 97 -11.28 -15.87 -20.08
CA ILE A 97 -10.28 -16.00 -21.17
C ILE A 97 -10.00 -17.45 -21.58
N GLY A 98 -10.07 -18.42 -20.67
CA GLY A 98 -9.87 -19.83 -20.97
C GLY A 98 -10.84 -20.38 -22.00
N ALA A 99 -12.13 -19.97 -21.96
CA ALA A 99 -13.15 -20.36 -22.94
C ALA A 99 -12.84 -19.81 -24.35
N PHE A 100 -12.34 -18.58 -24.44
CA PHE A 100 -11.93 -17.97 -25.70
C PHE A 100 -10.69 -18.66 -26.29
N ARG A 101 -9.69 -19.03 -25.46
CA ARG A 101 -8.53 -19.79 -25.90
C ARG A 101 -8.94 -21.20 -26.38
N ASN A 102 -9.90 -21.84 -25.72
CA ASN A 102 -10.48 -23.11 -26.16
C ASN A 102 -11.20 -22.97 -27.52
N LEU A 103 -11.97 -21.90 -27.76
CA LEU A 103 -12.56 -21.61 -29.05
C LEU A 103 -11.50 -21.43 -30.13
N GLY A 104 -10.44 -20.68 -29.85
CA GLY A 104 -9.30 -20.53 -30.73
C GLY A 104 -8.68 -21.86 -31.12
N ASN A 105 -8.40 -22.74 -30.15
CA ASN A 105 -7.85 -24.08 -30.39
C ASN A 105 -8.74 -24.98 -31.26
N ARG A 106 -10.05 -24.79 -31.22
CA ARG A 106 -10.98 -25.50 -32.11
C ARG A 106 -11.04 -24.92 -33.52
N THR A 107 -10.68 -23.64 -33.70
CA THR A 107 -10.76 -22.91 -34.99
C THR A 107 -9.48 -23.06 -35.80
N ILE A 108 -8.30 -23.16 -35.15
CA ILE A 108 -7.01 -23.28 -35.85
C ILE A 108 -6.96 -24.49 -36.79
N THR A 109 -6.26 -24.32 -37.92
CA THR A 109 -6.05 -25.38 -38.90
C THR A 109 -4.58 -25.79 -39.09
N GLY A 110 -3.65 -25.01 -38.52
CA GLY A 110 -2.22 -25.26 -38.62
C GLY A 110 -1.72 -26.43 -37.77
N ASP A 111 -0.52 -26.90 -38.05
CA ASP A 111 0.15 -27.99 -37.34
C ASP A 111 0.79 -27.51 -36.02
N ILE A 112 1.23 -26.25 -36.00
CA ILE A 112 1.83 -25.55 -34.84
C ILE A 112 1.07 -24.25 -34.57
N VAL A 113 0.77 -24.02 -33.30
CA VAL A 113 0.09 -22.83 -32.80
C VAL A 113 1.11 -21.96 -32.05
N VAL A 114 1.19 -20.67 -32.37
CA VAL A 114 1.98 -19.67 -31.66
C VAL A 114 1.05 -18.66 -31.03
N CYS A 115 1.04 -18.56 -29.71
CA CYS A 115 0.21 -17.58 -29.00
C CYS A 115 0.88 -16.20 -29.08
N MET A 116 0.06 -15.19 -29.41
CA MET A 116 0.46 -13.78 -29.40
C MET A 116 -0.71 -12.97 -28.81
N ASP A 117 -0.52 -12.44 -27.60
CA ASP A 117 -1.53 -11.56 -26.99
C ASP A 117 -1.51 -10.18 -27.68
N ASP A 118 -2.64 -9.50 -27.72
CA ASP A 118 -2.85 -8.30 -28.55
C ASP A 118 -2.01 -7.08 -28.10
N ASP A 119 -1.72 -6.96 -26.83
CA ASP A 119 -1.10 -5.79 -26.21
C ASP A 119 0.42 -5.94 -25.91
N ASP A 120 1.02 -7.07 -26.24
CA ASP A 120 2.45 -7.34 -26.03
C ASP A 120 3.31 -7.09 -27.28
N PHE A 121 4.59 -6.83 -27.09
CA PHE A 121 5.54 -6.68 -28.21
C PHE A 121 6.30 -7.98 -28.45
N TYR A 122 6.31 -8.44 -29.72
CA TYR A 122 6.98 -9.65 -30.17
C TYR A 122 8.21 -9.33 -31.02
N PHE A 123 9.34 -9.95 -30.66
CA PHE A 123 10.55 -9.85 -31.47
C PHE A 123 10.36 -10.52 -32.84
N PRO A 124 11.01 -10.01 -33.91
CA PRO A 124 10.84 -10.56 -35.26
C PRO A 124 11.16 -12.06 -35.42
N THR A 125 12.00 -12.60 -34.55
CA THR A 125 12.40 -14.01 -34.55
C THR A 125 11.55 -14.91 -33.68
N TYR A 126 10.48 -14.41 -33.07
CA TYR A 126 9.69 -15.17 -32.08
C TYR A 126 9.04 -16.42 -32.69
N VAL A 127 8.33 -16.29 -33.82
CA VAL A 127 7.67 -17.41 -34.50
C VAL A 127 8.74 -18.43 -34.98
N GLU A 128 9.79 -17.95 -35.63
CA GLU A 128 10.91 -18.81 -36.10
C GLU A 128 11.53 -19.59 -34.93
N THR A 129 11.80 -18.94 -33.81
CA THR A 129 12.40 -19.58 -32.63
C THR A 129 11.47 -20.65 -32.06
N CYS A 130 10.17 -20.40 -31.96
CA CYS A 130 9.17 -21.36 -31.48
C CYS A 130 9.09 -22.58 -32.41
N VAL A 131 8.88 -22.34 -33.69
CA VAL A 131 8.68 -23.40 -34.70
C VAL A 131 9.93 -24.28 -34.83
N THR A 132 11.10 -23.66 -35.02
CA THR A 132 12.36 -24.43 -35.18
C THR A 132 12.72 -25.21 -33.92
N SER A 133 12.33 -24.71 -32.72
CA SER A 133 12.52 -25.43 -31.46
C SER A 133 11.68 -26.71 -31.41
N LEU A 134 10.41 -26.65 -31.82
CA LEU A 134 9.52 -27.83 -31.90
C LEU A 134 9.99 -28.82 -32.99
N GLU A 135 10.37 -28.32 -34.16
CA GLU A 135 10.84 -29.17 -35.27
C GLU A 135 12.12 -29.96 -34.96
N LYS A 136 13.02 -29.32 -34.21
CA LYS A 136 14.29 -29.97 -33.77
C LYS A 136 14.07 -30.95 -32.62
N ASN A 137 13.04 -30.83 -31.82
CA ASN A 137 12.81 -31.57 -30.59
C ASN A 137 11.43 -32.26 -30.60
N LYS A 138 11.23 -33.21 -31.51
CA LYS A 138 9.96 -33.89 -31.77
C LYS A 138 9.33 -34.63 -30.58
N ASN A 139 10.09 -34.80 -29.49
CA ASN A 139 9.57 -35.39 -28.23
C ASN A 139 8.86 -34.36 -27.33
N HIS A 140 8.89 -33.09 -27.73
CA HIS A 140 8.21 -32.02 -27.00
C HIS A 140 7.07 -31.45 -27.83
N ASN A 141 5.95 -31.15 -27.14
CA ASN A 141 4.76 -30.53 -27.75
C ASN A 141 4.61 -29.05 -27.39
N LEU A 142 5.48 -28.53 -26.52
CA LEU A 142 5.41 -27.19 -25.97
C LEU A 142 6.75 -26.49 -26.05
N VAL A 143 6.67 -25.21 -26.38
CA VAL A 143 7.73 -24.21 -26.22
C VAL A 143 7.20 -23.08 -25.38
N GLY A 144 8.01 -22.52 -24.51
CA GLY A 144 7.64 -21.38 -23.70
C GLY A 144 8.82 -20.54 -23.26
N CYS A 145 8.54 -19.43 -22.61
CA CYS A 145 9.54 -18.58 -21.97
C CYS A 145 9.10 -18.33 -20.54
N SER A 146 9.78 -18.95 -19.57
CA SER A 146 9.45 -18.80 -18.15
C SER A 146 9.94 -17.47 -17.56
N GLY A 147 11.04 -16.94 -18.10
CA GLY A 147 11.55 -15.62 -17.79
C GLY A 147 11.40 -14.69 -19.00
N MET A 148 10.82 -13.52 -18.83
CA MET A 148 10.54 -12.61 -19.95
C MET A 148 10.92 -11.17 -19.61
N LEU A 149 11.07 -10.33 -20.63
CA LEU A 149 11.13 -8.89 -20.44
C LEU A 149 9.72 -8.33 -20.18
N MET A 150 9.61 -7.37 -19.27
CA MET A 150 8.40 -6.62 -19.01
C MET A 150 8.70 -5.13 -19.00
N TYR A 151 7.95 -4.36 -19.77
CA TYR A 151 7.98 -2.91 -19.65
C TYR A 151 6.77 -2.44 -18.83
N ASP A 152 7.03 -1.75 -17.73
CA ASP A 152 5.97 -1.12 -16.92
C ASP A 152 5.84 0.36 -17.29
N TYR A 153 4.67 0.74 -17.81
CA TYR A 153 4.40 2.10 -18.24
C TYR A 153 4.32 3.08 -17.08
N GLY A 154 3.79 2.66 -15.94
CA GLY A 154 3.69 3.49 -14.74
C GLY A 154 5.06 3.86 -14.18
N PHE A 155 5.97 2.90 -14.18
CA PHE A 155 7.34 3.08 -13.69
C PHE A 155 8.33 3.44 -14.80
N ASP A 156 7.91 3.42 -16.07
CA ASP A 156 8.76 3.67 -17.24
C ASP A 156 10.04 2.82 -17.24
N THR A 157 9.93 1.56 -16.88
CA THR A 157 11.08 0.69 -16.63
C THR A 157 10.90 -0.66 -17.29
N VAL A 158 11.99 -1.18 -17.88
CA VAL A 158 12.07 -2.56 -18.38
C VAL A 158 12.63 -3.44 -17.27
N PHE A 159 11.86 -4.46 -16.88
CA PHE A 159 12.27 -5.50 -15.94
C PHE A 159 12.61 -6.78 -16.68
N ASP A 160 13.57 -7.54 -16.16
CA ASP A 160 13.81 -8.94 -16.47
C ASP A 160 13.09 -9.78 -15.40
N LEU A 161 12.03 -10.47 -15.81
CA LEU A 161 11.29 -11.36 -14.92
C LEU A 161 12.04 -12.68 -14.80
N ARG A 162 12.43 -13.02 -13.57
CA ARG A 162 13.14 -14.27 -13.29
C ARG A 162 12.25 -15.49 -13.59
N PRO A 163 12.83 -16.58 -14.11
CA PRO A 163 12.10 -17.79 -14.45
C PRO A 163 11.37 -18.41 -13.25
N PHE A 164 10.11 -18.76 -13.44
CA PHE A 164 9.30 -19.48 -12.43
C PHE A 164 9.57 -20.97 -12.37
N GLY A 165 10.15 -21.54 -13.43
CA GLY A 165 10.50 -22.97 -13.48
C GLY A 165 10.67 -23.50 -14.90
N PRO A 166 11.25 -24.71 -15.08
CA PRO A 166 11.56 -25.26 -16.40
C PRO A 166 10.32 -25.66 -17.22
N ASN A 167 9.20 -25.96 -16.56
CA ASN A 167 7.93 -26.31 -17.19
C ASN A 167 6.88 -25.20 -17.07
N HIS A 168 7.31 -23.97 -16.79
CA HIS A 168 6.43 -22.82 -16.67
C HIS A 168 6.55 -21.91 -17.88
N THR A 169 5.43 -21.37 -18.33
CA THR A 169 5.33 -20.27 -19.28
C THR A 169 3.98 -19.57 -19.06
N VAL A 170 3.84 -18.36 -19.58
CA VAL A 170 2.58 -17.65 -19.69
C VAL A 170 2.08 -17.70 -21.14
N ASN A 171 0.78 -17.48 -21.34
CA ASN A 171 0.20 -17.61 -22.68
C ASN A 171 0.83 -16.75 -23.76
N CYS A 172 1.16 -15.50 -23.42
CA CYS A 172 1.74 -14.55 -24.39
C CYS A 172 3.10 -15.00 -24.97
N CYS A 173 3.76 -16.01 -24.39
CA CYS A 173 5.04 -16.51 -24.90
C CYS A 173 5.05 -18.04 -25.01
N MET A 174 3.96 -18.63 -25.47
CA MET A 174 3.80 -20.09 -25.61
C MET A 174 3.54 -20.48 -27.07
N ALA A 175 4.14 -21.59 -27.50
CA ALA A 175 3.78 -22.27 -28.74
C ALA A 175 3.65 -23.78 -28.50
N TYR A 176 2.76 -24.43 -29.27
CA TYR A 176 2.49 -25.85 -29.11
C TYR A 176 2.02 -26.51 -30.41
N THR A 177 2.12 -27.85 -30.47
CA THR A 177 1.53 -28.61 -31.57
C THR A 177 0.00 -28.55 -31.50
N SER A 178 -0.69 -28.45 -32.62
CA SER A 178 -2.16 -28.39 -32.65
C SER A 178 -2.81 -29.62 -32.00
N ASN A 179 -2.12 -30.76 -32.09
CA ASN A 179 -2.56 -31.97 -31.38
C ASN A 179 -2.57 -31.81 -29.87
N TYR A 180 -1.54 -31.14 -29.31
CA TYR A 180 -1.52 -30.81 -27.88
C TYR A 180 -2.69 -29.88 -27.52
N GLY A 181 -2.88 -28.81 -28.27
CA GLY A 181 -3.96 -27.83 -28.03
C GLY A 181 -5.36 -28.44 -28.07
N LYS A 182 -5.59 -29.44 -28.97
CA LYS A 182 -6.88 -30.17 -29.07
C LYS A 182 -7.14 -31.13 -27.91
N ASN A 183 -6.07 -31.65 -27.29
CA ASN A 183 -6.16 -32.64 -26.21
C ASN A 183 -6.00 -32.06 -24.81
N ASN A 184 -5.76 -30.77 -24.66
CA ASN A 184 -5.63 -30.07 -23.39
C ASN A 184 -6.51 -28.82 -23.38
N ILE A 185 -7.24 -28.62 -22.28
CA ILE A 185 -8.28 -27.60 -22.18
C ILE A 185 -7.85 -26.56 -21.15
N TYR A 186 -8.05 -25.31 -21.47
CA TYR A 186 -8.00 -24.21 -20.49
C TYR A 186 -9.23 -24.26 -19.60
N GLU A 187 -9.05 -24.10 -18.29
CA GLU A 187 -10.14 -23.97 -17.33
C GLU A 187 -10.92 -22.67 -17.57
N GLU A 188 -12.24 -22.79 -17.84
CA GLU A 188 -13.06 -21.68 -18.30
C GLU A 188 -13.50 -20.72 -17.19
N ASP A 189 -13.47 -21.16 -15.94
CA ASP A 189 -13.95 -20.37 -14.79
C ASP A 189 -12.84 -19.52 -14.13
N ARG A 190 -11.60 -19.66 -14.56
CA ARG A 190 -10.47 -18.85 -14.06
C ARG A 190 -10.42 -17.49 -14.73
N THR A 191 -10.22 -16.46 -13.91
CA THR A 191 -10.01 -15.09 -14.37
C THR A 191 -8.54 -14.79 -14.72
N THR A 192 -7.59 -15.56 -14.16
CA THR A 192 -6.14 -15.41 -14.38
C THR A 192 -5.43 -16.74 -14.11
N GLY A 193 -4.31 -16.98 -14.82
CA GLY A 193 -3.51 -18.20 -14.66
C GLY A 193 -4.20 -19.44 -15.24
N GLU A 194 -5.00 -19.23 -16.28
CA GLU A 194 -5.71 -20.27 -17.03
C GLU A 194 -4.76 -21.27 -17.70
N GLU A 195 -3.53 -20.85 -18.00
CA GLU A 195 -2.47 -21.71 -18.55
C GLU A 195 -2.10 -22.88 -17.62
N LYS A 196 -2.36 -22.76 -16.32
CA LYS A 196 -2.03 -23.79 -15.34
C LYS A 196 -2.70 -25.12 -15.66
N SER A 197 -4.01 -25.11 -15.98
CA SER A 197 -4.76 -26.30 -16.38
C SER A 197 -4.28 -26.83 -17.74
N PHE A 198 -4.07 -25.95 -18.71
CA PHE A 198 -3.56 -26.31 -20.02
C PHE A 198 -2.16 -26.95 -19.96
N LEU A 199 -1.31 -26.51 -19.06
CA LEU A 199 0.03 -27.06 -18.79
C LEU A 199 0.04 -28.24 -17.79
N ARG A 200 -1.16 -28.76 -17.42
CA ARG A 200 -1.31 -29.88 -16.46
C ARG A 200 -0.58 -29.61 -15.15
N GLU A 201 -0.91 -28.50 -14.50
CA GLU A 201 -0.29 -28.07 -13.24
C GLU A 201 1.24 -27.91 -13.38
N TYR A 202 1.68 -27.37 -14.53
CA TYR A 202 3.12 -27.19 -14.88
C TYR A 202 3.94 -28.49 -14.87
N LYS A 203 3.29 -29.63 -15.13
CA LYS A 203 3.95 -30.96 -15.21
C LYS A 203 4.35 -31.32 -16.64
N THR A 204 3.82 -30.62 -17.65
CA THR A 204 4.14 -30.93 -19.05
C THR A 204 5.54 -30.40 -19.38
N PRO A 205 6.46 -31.29 -19.82
CA PRO A 205 7.80 -30.85 -20.26
C PRO A 205 7.70 -29.89 -21.45
N MET A 206 8.52 -28.83 -21.43
CA MET A 206 8.58 -27.86 -22.51
C MET A 206 10.01 -27.41 -22.80
N ILE A 207 10.19 -26.86 -23.99
CA ILE A 207 11.46 -26.24 -24.39
C ILE A 207 11.42 -24.77 -23.98
N GLN A 208 12.40 -24.30 -23.22
CA GLN A 208 12.54 -22.91 -22.84
C GLN A 208 13.35 -22.14 -23.91
N ILE A 209 12.78 -21.03 -24.41
CA ILE A 209 13.45 -20.12 -25.36
C ILE A 209 14.00 -18.89 -24.63
N PRO A 210 15.04 -18.23 -25.17
CA PRO A 210 15.59 -17.00 -24.58
C PRO A 210 14.57 -15.84 -24.64
N ASN A 211 14.50 -15.04 -23.56
CA ASN A 211 13.57 -13.90 -23.45
C ASN A 211 13.76 -12.85 -24.55
N MET A 212 14.99 -12.59 -25.00
CA MET A 212 15.31 -11.64 -26.08
C MET A 212 14.84 -12.08 -27.49
N HIS A 213 14.33 -13.30 -27.63
CA HIS A 213 13.73 -13.84 -28.86
C HIS A 213 12.22 -14.10 -28.70
N ALA A 214 11.64 -13.76 -27.56
CA ALA A 214 10.24 -14.06 -27.24
C ALA A 214 9.38 -12.79 -27.26
N VAL A 215 9.19 -12.17 -26.12
CA VAL A 215 8.17 -11.14 -25.90
C VAL A 215 8.67 -10.08 -24.92
N ILE A 216 8.22 -8.84 -25.11
CA ILE A 216 8.19 -7.84 -24.04
C ILE A 216 6.74 -7.70 -23.58
N HIS A 217 6.44 -8.20 -22.39
CA HIS A 217 5.13 -8.00 -21.79
C HIS A 217 4.92 -6.52 -21.44
N MET A 218 3.85 -5.92 -21.97
CA MET A 218 3.53 -4.52 -21.77
C MET A 218 2.59 -4.35 -20.58
N SER A 219 3.12 -3.85 -19.46
CA SER A 219 2.39 -3.59 -18.23
C SER A 219 1.83 -2.17 -18.21
N TYR A 220 0.53 -2.03 -18.10
CA TYR A 220 -0.18 -0.75 -17.99
C TYR A 220 -1.49 -0.91 -17.19
N ALA A 221 -2.19 0.21 -16.90
CA ALA A 221 -3.30 0.23 -15.94
C ALA A 221 -4.45 -0.75 -16.26
N ASP A 222 -4.76 -0.96 -17.55
CA ASP A 222 -5.87 -1.82 -17.97
C ASP A 222 -5.51 -3.30 -18.19
N ASN A 223 -4.28 -3.71 -17.87
CA ASN A 223 -3.97 -5.14 -17.83
C ASN A 223 -4.73 -5.83 -16.70
N THR A 224 -5.23 -7.02 -16.97
CA THR A 224 -5.95 -7.85 -15.97
C THR A 224 -5.11 -8.14 -14.73
N TYR A 225 -3.78 -8.21 -14.86
CA TYR A 225 -2.86 -8.57 -13.79
C TYR A 225 -2.20 -7.36 -13.07
N SER A 226 -2.52 -6.12 -13.47
CA SER A 226 -1.83 -4.91 -12.99
C SER A 226 -1.85 -4.75 -11.46
N GLU A 227 -3.00 -4.93 -10.82
CA GLU A 227 -3.10 -4.84 -9.34
C GLU A 227 -2.34 -5.96 -8.63
N LYS A 228 -2.45 -7.20 -9.12
CA LYS A 228 -1.73 -8.34 -8.54
C LYS A 228 -0.22 -8.15 -8.65
N ARG A 229 0.26 -7.59 -9.78
CA ARG A 229 1.67 -7.28 -10.00
C ARG A 229 2.18 -6.23 -9.02
N LEU A 230 1.47 -5.11 -8.86
CA LEU A 230 1.82 -4.09 -7.89
C LEU A 230 1.89 -4.67 -6.47
N ASN A 231 0.94 -5.53 -6.10
CA ASN A 231 0.98 -6.20 -4.80
C ASN A 231 2.17 -7.15 -4.64
N GLN A 232 2.55 -7.87 -5.69
CA GLN A 232 3.75 -8.72 -5.68
C GLN A 232 5.02 -7.88 -5.53
N MET A 233 5.18 -6.80 -6.30
CA MET A 233 6.31 -5.88 -6.20
C MET A 233 6.39 -5.26 -4.79
N ASN A 234 5.27 -4.86 -4.22
CA ASN A 234 5.19 -4.34 -2.87
C ASN A 234 5.59 -5.38 -1.82
N ASN A 235 5.11 -6.63 -1.96
CA ASN A 235 5.45 -7.72 -1.04
C ASN A 235 6.95 -8.05 -1.11
N MET A 236 7.53 -8.07 -2.30
CA MET A 236 8.97 -8.27 -2.48
C MET A 236 9.78 -7.14 -1.85
N ALA A 237 9.33 -5.89 -2.00
CA ALA A 237 9.94 -4.74 -1.35
C ALA A 237 9.94 -4.85 0.18
N ALA A 238 8.81 -5.25 0.75
CA ALA A 238 8.69 -5.42 2.20
C ALA A 238 9.51 -6.60 2.76
N ASN A 239 9.88 -7.58 1.90
CA ASN A 239 10.59 -8.80 2.28
C ASN A 239 11.94 -8.95 1.55
N ILE A 240 12.60 -7.86 1.19
CA ILE A 240 13.84 -7.89 0.38
C ILE A 240 14.97 -8.68 1.03
N GLU A 241 14.97 -8.80 2.34
CA GLU A 241 15.99 -9.53 3.11
C GLU A 241 15.61 -10.99 3.38
N ASN A 242 14.37 -11.37 3.11
CA ASN A 242 13.95 -12.76 3.29
C ASN A 242 14.34 -13.57 2.05
N PRO A 243 15.33 -14.49 2.15
CA PRO A 243 15.79 -15.30 1.01
C PRO A 243 14.71 -16.26 0.49
N GLU A 244 13.66 -16.52 1.28
CA GLU A 244 12.53 -17.36 0.86
C GLU A 244 11.56 -16.60 -0.06
N VAL A 245 11.63 -15.27 -0.11
CA VAL A 245 10.81 -14.44 -1.02
C VAL A 245 11.60 -14.15 -2.29
N PRO A 246 11.28 -14.81 -3.41
CA PRO A 246 12.05 -14.64 -4.64
C PRO A 246 11.89 -13.23 -5.20
N GLN A 247 12.99 -12.59 -5.56
CA GLN A 247 13.01 -11.31 -6.27
C GLN A 247 12.79 -11.56 -7.76
N ILE A 248 11.53 -11.54 -8.19
CA ILE A 248 11.14 -11.87 -9.56
C ILE A 248 11.42 -10.69 -10.52
N TYR A 249 11.14 -9.45 -10.09
CA TYR A 249 11.28 -8.25 -10.92
C TYR A 249 12.70 -7.67 -10.77
N VAL A 250 13.53 -7.87 -11.75
CA VAL A 250 14.90 -7.32 -11.77
C VAL A 250 14.98 -6.15 -12.74
N GLU A 251 15.31 -4.96 -12.21
CA GLU A 251 15.44 -3.76 -13.03
C GLU A 251 16.60 -3.86 -14.01
N THR A 252 16.35 -3.58 -15.30
CA THR A 252 17.37 -3.65 -16.35
C THR A 252 17.92 -2.28 -16.75
N ASN A 253 18.99 -2.26 -17.57
CA ASN A 253 19.49 -1.06 -18.24
C ASN A 253 18.81 -0.79 -19.59
N HIS A 254 17.93 -1.70 -20.05
CA HIS A 254 17.27 -1.53 -21.34
C HIS A 254 16.29 -0.37 -21.31
N LYS A 255 16.30 0.42 -22.38
CA LYS A 255 15.24 1.39 -22.66
C LYS A 255 14.29 0.79 -23.68
N LEU A 256 12.99 0.97 -23.52
CA LEU A 256 12.03 0.38 -24.44
C LEU A 256 12.31 0.75 -25.91
N LYS A 257 12.69 2.00 -26.19
CA LYS A 257 13.07 2.47 -27.54
C LYS A 257 14.30 1.77 -28.15
N ASP A 258 15.15 1.18 -27.29
CA ASP A 258 16.32 0.42 -27.77
C ASP A 258 15.96 -1.02 -28.13
N LEU A 259 14.85 -1.52 -27.59
CA LEU A 259 14.30 -2.85 -27.87
C LEU A 259 13.31 -2.81 -29.05
N ILE A 260 12.41 -1.83 -29.07
CA ILE A 260 11.43 -1.61 -30.14
C ILE A 260 12.01 -0.54 -31.08
N LYS A 261 12.57 -0.98 -32.23
CA LYS A 261 13.21 -0.08 -33.21
C LYS A 261 12.21 0.58 -34.16
N ASP A 262 11.05 -0.03 -34.36
CA ASP A 262 9.99 0.54 -35.19
C ASP A 262 9.26 1.66 -34.42
N GLU A 263 9.48 2.91 -34.86
CA GLU A 263 8.89 4.09 -34.21
C GLU A 263 7.37 4.13 -34.29
N ASN A 264 6.76 3.52 -35.33
CA ASN A 264 5.31 3.47 -35.48
C ASN A 264 4.70 2.50 -34.47
N ILE A 265 5.33 1.35 -34.25
CA ILE A 265 4.93 0.39 -33.22
C ILE A 265 5.06 1.03 -31.84
N LEU A 266 6.23 1.61 -31.53
CA LEU A 266 6.50 2.25 -30.23
C LEU A 266 5.52 3.41 -29.96
N SER A 267 5.31 4.30 -30.94
CA SER A 267 4.41 5.45 -30.78
C SER A 267 2.95 5.04 -30.57
N THR A 268 2.52 3.94 -31.20
CA THR A 268 1.18 3.39 -30.99
C THR A 268 0.99 2.93 -29.55
N TYR A 269 1.96 2.19 -28.97
CA TYR A 269 1.90 1.83 -27.55
C TYR A 269 1.85 3.06 -26.66
N MET A 270 2.75 4.02 -26.84
CA MET A 270 2.83 5.21 -26.00
C MET A 270 1.56 6.04 -26.05
N LYS A 271 0.97 6.27 -27.23
CA LYS A 271 -0.29 6.99 -27.38
C LYS A 271 -1.46 6.30 -26.65
N ASN A 272 -1.58 4.99 -26.80
CA ASN A 272 -2.65 4.23 -26.16
C ASN A 272 -2.48 4.19 -24.64
N PHE A 273 -1.29 3.94 -24.15
CA PHE A 273 -1.01 3.97 -22.71
C PHE A 273 -1.25 5.36 -22.09
N GLN A 274 -0.86 6.42 -22.80
CA GLN A 274 -1.13 7.79 -22.37
C GLN A 274 -2.63 8.09 -22.32
N LYS A 275 -3.41 7.60 -23.30
CA LYS A 275 -4.87 7.75 -23.32
C LYS A 275 -5.53 7.03 -22.14
N ILE A 276 -5.07 5.83 -21.81
CA ILE A 276 -5.56 5.03 -20.67
C ILE A 276 -5.17 5.70 -19.34
N ASN A 277 -3.95 6.23 -19.24
CA ASN A 277 -3.42 6.89 -18.04
C ASN A 277 -3.62 8.42 -18.05
N ASN A 278 -4.75 8.91 -18.57
CA ASN A 278 -5.00 10.35 -18.74
C ASN A 278 -5.55 11.02 -17.47
N GLN A 279 -4.88 10.86 -16.32
CA GLN A 279 -5.25 11.58 -15.09
C GLN A 279 -4.69 13.00 -15.09
N GLN A 280 -5.37 13.90 -14.36
CA GLN A 280 -4.93 15.29 -14.22
C GLN A 280 -3.62 15.39 -13.43
N THR A 281 -2.72 16.28 -13.85
CA THR A 281 -1.59 16.70 -13.02
C THR A 281 -2.10 17.55 -11.86
N THR A 282 -1.53 17.38 -10.68
CA THR A 282 -1.92 18.09 -9.48
C THR A 282 -0.72 18.70 -8.77
N ASP A 283 -0.94 19.78 -8.01
CA ASP A 283 0.12 20.42 -7.23
C ASP A 283 0.66 19.48 -6.15
N VAL A 284 -0.24 18.76 -5.48
CA VAL A 284 0.11 17.81 -4.41
C VAL A 284 -0.36 16.41 -4.80
N THR A 285 0.54 15.45 -4.69
CA THR A 285 0.24 14.03 -4.90
C THR A 285 0.57 13.22 -3.66
N PHE A 286 -0.43 12.57 -3.09
CA PHE A 286 -0.24 11.54 -2.07
C PHE A 286 -0.12 10.16 -2.71
N TYR A 287 0.82 9.36 -2.24
CA TYR A 287 1.05 8.01 -2.75
C TYR A 287 1.05 6.98 -1.63
N TYR A 288 0.17 5.98 -1.79
CA TYR A 288 0.10 4.80 -0.95
C TYR A 288 0.62 3.60 -1.73
N GLY A 289 1.69 2.98 -1.28
CA GLY A 289 2.24 1.79 -1.94
C GLY A 289 1.47 0.53 -1.55
N ASN A 290 1.94 -0.12 -0.49
CA ASN A 290 1.37 -1.40 -0.07
C ASN A 290 0.36 -1.22 1.05
N VAL A 291 -0.91 -1.36 0.71
CA VAL A 291 -1.99 -1.50 1.70
C VAL A 291 -2.65 -2.86 1.49
N GLU A 292 -2.85 -3.60 2.57
CA GLU A 292 -3.34 -5.00 2.50
C GLU A 292 -4.72 -5.11 1.88
N LYS A 293 -5.62 -4.18 2.25
CA LYS A 293 -7.01 -4.17 1.79
C LYS A 293 -7.32 -2.84 1.10
N PRO A 294 -8.18 -2.85 0.08
CA PRO A 294 -8.75 -1.63 -0.46
C PRO A 294 -9.42 -0.81 0.64
N TRP A 295 -9.34 0.52 0.53
CA TRP A 295 -10.03 1.44 1.44
C TRP A 295 -10.88 2.43 0.66
N ASP A 296 -11.90 2.97 1.32
CA ASP A 296 -12.87 3.87 0.69
C ASP A 296 -12.83 5.26 1.34
N PRO A 297 -12.40 6.32 0.63
CA PRO A 297 -12.33 7.66 1.18
C PRO A 297 -13.70 8.28 1.51
N ARG A 298 -14.80 7.61 1.16
CA ARG A 298 -16.16 8.05 1.49
C ARG A 298 -16.57 7.69 2.92
N LYS A 299 -15.87 6.72 3.55
CA LYS A 299 -16.14 6.29 4.92
C LYS A 299 -15.60 7.29 5.94
N ASP A 300 -16.35 7.52 7.01
CA ASP A 300 -15.95 8.43 8.09
C ASP A 300 -15.05 7.74 9.14
N ASN A 301 -15.07 6.41 9.22
CA ASN A 301 -14.29 5.62 10.17
C ASN A 301 -12.93 5.16 9.63
N LEU A 302 -12.25 6.01 8.87
CA LEU A 302 -10.95 5.69 8.29
C LEU A 302 -9.87 5.44 9.36
N LYS A 303 -8.97 4.49 9.08
CA LYS A 303 -7.72 4.36 9.85
C LYS A 303 -6.91 5.65 9.75
N ILE A 304 -6.13 5.95 10.79
CA ILE A 304 -5.44 7.23 10.89
C ILE A 304 -4.55 7.55 9.68
N ILE A 305 -3.84 6.57 9.17
CA ILE A 305 -2.99 6.76 7.99
C ILE A 305 -3.80 7.30 6.79
N TYR A 306 -5.00 6.77 6.55
CA TYR A 306 -5.88 7.23 5.46
C TYR A 306 -6.56 8.55 5.80
N ARG A 307 -7.06 8.70 7.04
CA ARG A 307 -7.70 9.95 7.53
C ARG A 307 -6.76 11.13 7.36
N ARG A 308 -5.49 10.99 7.76
CA ARG A 308 -4.48 12.03 7.65
C ARG A 308 -4.36 12.59 6.24
N SER A 309 -4.20 11.75 5.23
CA SER A 309 -4.08 12.22 3.85
C SER A 309 -5.37 12.86 3.34
N VAL A 310 -6.54 12.31 3.70
CA VAL A 310 -7.84 12.88 3.30
C VAL A 310 -8.03 14.27 3.91
N GLU A 311 -7.76 14.44 5.19
CA GLU A 311 -7.95 15.73 5.88
C GLU A 311 -6.91 16.77 5.42
N LEU A 312 -5.64 16.39 5.26
CA LEU A 312 -4.63 17.27 4.68
C LEU A 312 -4.95 17.64 3.23
N ALA A 313 -5.44 16.71 2.43
CA ALA A 313 -5.85 16.96 1.05
C ALA A 313 -7.00 17.97 0.98
N LYS A 314 -8.03 17.82 1.81
CA LYS A 314 -9.13 18.79 1.94
C LYS A 314 -8.60 20.18 2.32
N TYR A 315 -7.67 20.24 3.27
CA TYR A 315 -7.06 21.50 3.70
C TYR A 315 -6.28 22.15 2.53
N PHE A 316 -5.49 21.39 1.78
CA PHE A 316 -4.74 21.92 0.63
C PHE A 316 -5.68 22.39 -0.49
N VAL A 317 -6.76 21.67 -0.78
CA VAL A 317 -7.80 22.10 -1.74
C VAL A 317 -8.45 23.41 -1.28
N LYS A 318 -8.81 23.54 0.00
CA LYS A 318 -9.35 24.78 0.59
C LYS A 318 -8.41 25.97 0.40
N ASN A 319 -7.10 25.71 0.37
CA ASN A 319 -6.07 26.74 0.17
C ASN A 319 -5.61 26.85 -1.30
N GLY A 320 -6.41 26.39 -2.27
CA GLY A 320 -6.23 26.64 -3.70
C GLY A 320 -5.27 25.70 -4.41
N LEU A 321 -4.80 24.63 -3.77
CA LEU A 321 -3.97 23.62 -4.43
C LEU A 321 -4.84 22.50 -5.03
N SER A 322 -4.43 22.03 -6.20
CA SER A 322 -4.99 20.80 -6.78
C SER A 322 -4.33 19.58 -6.15
N VAL A 323 -5.14 18.59 -5.74
CA VAL A 323 -4.65 17.44 -4.97
C VAL A 323 -5.14 16.13 -5.56
N SER A 324 -4.23 15.15 -5.65
CA SER A 324 -4.55 13.77 -5.97
C SER A 324 -4.02 12.80 -4.91
N ILE A 325 -4.75 11.70 -4.72
CA ILE A 325 -4.35 10.58 -3.85
C ILE A 325 -4.36 9.30 -4.68
N TYR A 326 -3.20 8.65 -4.79
CA TYR A 326 -3.06 7.33 -5.40
C TYR A 326 -3.05 6.26 -4.30
N GLY A 327 -3.97 5.32 -4.38
CA GLY A 327 -4.12 4.26 -3.38
C GLY A 327 -4.80 3.02 -3.92
N ARG A 328 -4.89 1.99 -3.10
CA ARG A 328 -5.64 0.78 -3.43
C ARG A 328 -7.11 1.02 -3.15
N PHE A 329 -7.89 1.22 -4.20
CA PHE A 329 -9.32 1.45 -4.17
C PHE A 329 -10.06 0.38 -4.98
N ASP A 330 -11.33 0.10 -4.65
CA ASP A 330 -12.22 -0.77 -5.45
C ASP A 330 -12.81 -0.05 -6.67
N PHE A 331 -12.44 1.20 -6.90
CA PHE A 331 -12.80 2.00 -8.06
C PHE A 331 -11.55 2.51 -8.80
N ASN A 332 -11.70 2.91 -10.06
CA ASN A 332 -10.61 3.45 -10.86
C ASN A 332 -10.29 4.91 -10.50
N GLU A 333 -11.33 5.74 -10.41
CA GLU A 333 -11.22 7.13 -10.01
C GLU A 333 -12.47 7.62 -9.26
N LEU A 334 -12.28 8.62 -8.40
CA LEU A 334 -13.35 9.29 -7.65
C LEU A 334 -12.93 10.73 -7.38
N LYS A 335 -13.86 11.68 -7.54
CA LYS A 335 -13.70 13.06 -7.06
C LYS A 335 -14.56 13.26 -5.82
N LYS A 336 -13.94 13.65 -4.71
CA LYS A 336 -14.64 13.97 -3.45
C LYS A 336 -13.97 15.16 -2.77
N ASP A 337 -14.75 16.12 -2.28
CA ASP A 337 -14.26 17.32 -1.58
C ASP A 337 -13.16 18.10 -2.34
N GLY A 338 -13.23 18.11 -3.69
CA GLY A 338 -12.22 18.71 -4.55
C GLY A 338 -10.95 17.87 -4.75
N VAL A 339 -10.80 16.76 -4.03
CA VAL A 339 -9.66 15.83 -4.13
C VAL A 339 -9.95 14.77 -5.18
N MET A 340 -8.94 14.45 -6.01
CA MET A 340 -8.99 13.34 -6.96
C MET A 340 -8.36 12.08 -6.35
N PHE A 341 -9.12 11.00 -6.32
CA PHE A 341 -8.64 9.68 -5.87
C PHE A 341 -8.49 8.77 -7.08
N TYR A 342 -7.31 8.20 -7.27
CA TYR A 342 -7.00 7.30 -8.37
C TYR A 342 -6.51 5.95 -7.85
N ASN A 343 -7.00 4.85 -8.42
CA ASN A 343 -6.42 3.55 -8.13
C ASN A 343 -4.92 3.56 -8.46
N LEU A 344 -4.13 2.91 -7.62
CA LEU A 344 -2.66 2.92 -7.67
C LEU A 344 -2.10 2.48 -9.03
N LYS A 345 -2.78 1.60 -9.76
CA LYS A 345 -2.39 1.13 -11.10
C LYS A 345 -2.27 2.25 -12.15
N TYR A 346 -2.91 3.41 -11.90
CA TYR A 346 -2.83 4.59 -12.78
C TYR A 346 -1.67 5.53 -12.44
N TYR A 347 -0.90 5.26 -11.38
CA TYR A 347 0.25 6.10 -11.07
C TYR A 347 1.30 6.05 -12.18
N ASN A 348 1.86 7.21 -12.52
CA ASN A 348 2.95 7.32 -13.48
C ASN A 348 4.06 8.19 -12.90
N VAL A 349 5.23 7.60 -12.74
CA VAL A 349 6.39 8.23 -12.11
C VAL A 349 6.89 9.49 -12.83
N ARG A 350 6.66 9.58 -14.17
CA ARG A 350 7.03 10.75 -14.98
C ARG A 350 6.08 11.93 -14.83
N ARG A 351 4.92 11.72 -14.20
CA ARG A 351 3.92 12.77 -14.03
C ARG A 351 4.48 13.87 -13.13
N LYS A 352 4.44 15.10 -13.64
CA LYS A 352 4.89 16.26 -12.88
C LYS A 352 3.92 16.56 -11.73
N THR A 353 4.48 16.73 -10.53
CA THR A 353 3.78 17.29 -9.36
C THR A 353 4.71 18.26 -8.66
N LYS A 354 4.19 19.28 -7.95
CA LYS A 354 5.07 20.14 -7.15
C LYS A 354 5.51 19.42 -5.88
N TYR A 355 4.56 18.78 -5.20
CA TYR A 355 4.78 18.18 -3.89
C TYR A 355 4.32 16.72 -3.90
N MET A 356 5.27 15.81 -3.75
CA MET A 356 5.01 14.37 -3.64
C MET A 356 5.08 13.96 -2.18
N ILE A 357 4.02 13.35 -1.65
CA ILE A 357 3.95 12.89 -0.26
C ILE A 357 3.74 11.36 -0.27
N PHE A 358 4.79 10.63 0.10
CA PHE A 358 4.69 9.21 0.35
C PHE A 358 4.13 8.97 1.75
N MET A 359 3.05 8.21 1.82
CA MET A 359 2.39 7.88 3.09
C MET A 359 3.01 6.63 3.67
N ASP A 360 3.79 6.83 4.74
CA ASP A 360 4.58 5.83 5.43
C ASP A 360 5.65 5.12 4.55
N TYR A 361 6.52 4.34 5.17
CA TYR A 361 7.55 3.58 4.46
C TYR A 361 6.94 2.55 3.47
N VAL A 362 5.79 1.98 3.80
CA VAL A 362 5.07 1.03 2.92
C VAL A 362 4.66 1.65 1.58
N GLY A 363 4.47 2.97 1.52
CA GLY A 363 4.26 3.71 0.28
C GLY A 363 5.56 3.98 -0.47
N PHE A 364 6.65 4.13 0.24
CA PHE A 364 7.92 4.57 -0.30
C PHE A 364 8.81 3.41 -0.79
N LEU A 365 8.90 2.32 -0.03
CA LEU A 365 9.76 1.17 -0.34
C LEU A 365 9.57 0.57 -1.73
N PRO A 366 8.33 0.32 -2.20
CA PRO A 366 8.13 -0.28 -3.51
C PRO A 366 8.71 0.52 -4.67
N ILE A 367 8.83 1.83 -4.49
CA ILE A 367 9.42 2.72 -5.51
C ILE A 367 10.92 2.86 -5.30
N CYS A 368 11.37 3.10 -4.07
CA CYS A 368 12.76 3.43 -3.78
C CYS A 368 13.71 2.23 -3.89
N GLN A 369 13.24 0.99 -3.73
CA GLN A 369 14.06 -0.21 -3.96
C GLN A 369 14.56 -0.31 -5.42
N TYR A 370 13.84 0.32 -6.36
CA TYR A 370 14.22 0.42 -7.75
C TYR A 370 14.84 1.79 -8.03
N GLU A 371 16.15 1.87 -8.02
CA GLU A 371 16.89 3.13 -8.14
C GLU A 371 16.47 3.95 -9.36
N LYS A 372 16.25 3.31 -10.51
CA LYS A 372 15.87 3.99 -11.74
C LYS A 372 14.45 4.53 -11.70
N ILE A 373 13.53 3.85 -10.99
CA ILE A 373 12.16 4.33 -10.77
C ILE A 373 12.20 5.56 -9.88
N TYR A 374 12.90 5.47 -8.75
CA TYR A 374 13.01 6.55 -7.80
C TYR A 374 13.62 7.82 -8.44
N LYS A 375 14.67 7.67 -9.25
CA LYS A 375 15.32 8.79 -9.96
C LYS A 375 14.43 9.45 -11.03
N LYS A 376 13.34 8.81 -11.46
CA LYS A 376 12.39 9.36 -12.44
C LYS A 376 11.25 10.17 -11.82
N ILE A 377 11.12 10.17 -10.48
CA ILE A 377 10.07 10.94 -9.81
C ILE A 377 10.20 12.41 -10.17
N ASN A 378 9.17 12.95 -10.81
CA ASN A 378 9.13 14.33 -11.29
C ASN A 378 8.39 15.23 -10.31
N ALA A 379 9.06 15.53 -9.17
CA ALA A 379 8.53 16.36 -8.11
C ALA A 379 9.54 17.44 -7.69
N GLU A 380 9.06 18.64 -7.36
CA GLU A 380 9.91 19.74 -6.86
C GLU A 380 10.36 19.46 -5.42
N LYS A 381 9.47 18.90 -4.59
CA LYS A 381 9.78 18.46 -3.22
C LYS A 381 9.12 17.11 -2.96
N ILE A 382 9.83 16.24 -2.25
CA ILE A 382 9.38 14.91 -1.88
C ILE A 382 9.33 14.81 -0.36
N PHE A 383 8.24 14.32 0.19
CA PHE A 383 8.04 14.12 1.61
C PHE A 383 7.79 12.64 1.88
N LEU A 384 8.49 12.07 2.85
CA LEU A 384 8.20 10.77 3.42
C LEU A 384 7.51 10.98 4.77
N ASP A 385 6.19 10.86 4.79
CA ASP A 385 5.37 11.07 5.98
C ASP A 385 5.25 9.77 6.79
N LEU A 386 6.12 9.59 7.77
CA LEU A 386 6.18 8.40 8.61
C LEU A 386 5.00 8.35 9.58
N GLN A 387 4.32 7.21 9.64
CA GLN A 387 3.18 6.92 10.54
C GLN A 387 3.50 5.82 11.55
N SER A 388 4.68 5.24 11.47
CA SER A 388 5.16 4.14 12.29
C SER A 388 6.63 4.35 12.63
N ASN A 389 7.10 3.70 13.69
CA ASN A 389 8.51 3.62 14.00
C ASN A 389 9.17 2.64 13.02
N PHE A 390 9.96 3.16 12.09
CA PHE A 390 10.63 2.38 11.08
C PHE A 390 12.15 2.57 11.16
N PHE A 391 12.89 1.45 11.25
CA PHE A 391 14.31 1.46 11.62
C PHE A 391 15.27 1.15 10.48
N GLN A 392 14.83 1.08 9.21
CA GLN A 392 15.67 0.50 8.16
C GLN A 392 15.64 1.18 6.79
N ILE A 393 15.21 2.44 6.67
CA ILE A 393 15.20 3.17 5.37
C ILE A 393 16.59 3.15 4.71
N LYS A 394 17.66 3.36 5.48
CA LYS A 394 19.04 3.42 5.00
C LYS A 394 19.49 2.16 4.25
N LYS A 395 18.91 1.01 4.53
CA LYS A 395 19.19 -0.27 3.87
C LYS A 395 18.70 -0.30 2.42
N TYR A 396 17.64 0.42 2.11
CA TYR A 396 16.92 0.34 0.85
C TYR A 396 17.24 1.49 -0.10
N ILE A 397 17.72 2.62 0.41
CA ILE A 397 17.99 3.80 -0.40
C ILE A 397 19.48 4.12 -0.32
N ARG A 398 20.17 3.92 -1.44
CA ARG A 398 21.60 4.27 -1.56
C ARG A 398 21.79 5.72 -1.97
N ASP A 399 20.88 6.22 -2.81
CA ASP A 399 20.93 7.58 -3.36
C ASP A 399 19.59 8.27 -3.13
N PHE A 400 19.54 9.27 -2.27
CA PHE A 400 18.34 10.07 -2.03
C PHE A 400 18.23 11.25 -3.01
N HIS A 401 17.01 11.64 -3.37
CA HIS A 401 16.78 12.93 -4.00
C HIS A 401 17.19 14.05 -3.05
N THR A 402 17.88 15.07 -3.57
CA THR A 402 18.30 16.24 -2.80
C THR A 402 17.13 17.03 -2.20
N ASN A 403 15.92 16.82 -2.72
CA ASN A 403 14.68 17.46 -2.30
C ASN A 403 13.80 16.57 -1.41
N LEU A 404 14.31 15.42 -0.93
CA LEU A 404 13.60 14.55 0.02
C LEU A 404 13.63 15.17 1.43
N LYS A 405 12.47 15.15 2.10
CA LYS A 405 12.29 15.50 3.50
C LYS A 405 11.61 14.39 4.25
N ILE A 406 12.05 14.10 5.47
CA ILE A 406 11.42 13.09 6.34
C ILE A 406 10.49 13.80 7.32
N VAL A 407 9.26 13.32 7.43
CA VAL A 407 8.23 13.91 8.28
C VAL A 407 7.99 13.03 9.49
N PHE A 408 8.42 13.49 10.66
CA PHE A 408 8.13 12.88 11.95
C PHE A 408 6.90 13.51 12.60
N LYS A 409 6.27 12.83 13.55
CA LYS A 409 5.08 13.32 14.26
C LYS A 409 5.44 14.24 15.44
N ASN A 410 6.56 13.97 16.07
CA ASN A 410 7.07 14.71 17.21
C ASN A 410 8.55 14.35 17.43
N PRO A 411 9.26 15.04 18.33
CA PRO A 411 10.67 14.76 18.61
C PRO A 411 10.92 13.34 19.16
N TYR A 412 9.99 12.77 19.94
CA TYR A 412 10.12 11.40 20.42
C TYR A 412 10.09 10.40 19.27
N HIS A 413 9.15 10.56 18.31
CA HIS A 413 9.11 9.74 17.11
C HIS A 413 10.44 9.81 16.33
N LYS A 414 11.05 10.99 16.24
CA LYS A 414 12.38 11.15 15.66
C LYS A 414 13.45 10.38 16.45
N LEU A 415 13.46 10.46 17.78
CA LEU A 415 14.42 9.77 18.64
C LEU A 415 14.33 8.23 18.56
N MET A 416 13.14 7.71 18.32
CA MET A 416 12.92 6.27 18.14
C MET A 416 13.43 5.74 16.81
N ASN A 417 13.85 6.63 15.89
CA ASN A 417 14.41 6.32 14.59
C ASN A 417 15.83 6.91 14.42
N PRO A 418 16.81 6.52 15.24
CA PRO A 418 18.12 7.19 15.30
C PRO A 418 18.96 7.01 14.02
N ASP A 419 18.71 5.95 13.23
CA ASP A 419 19.44 5.70 12.01
C ASP A 419 18.98 6.63 10.87
N GLU A 420 17.71 7.02 10.85
CA GLU A 420 17.13 7.95 9.89
C GLU A 420 17.60 9.39 10.12
N ILE A 421 17.90 9.76 11.37
CA ILE A 421 18.42 11.10 11.71
C ILE A 421 19.80 11.36 11.07
N LYS A 422 20.56 10.27 10.82
CA LYS A 422 21.91 10.32 10.25
C LYS A 422 21.93 10.11 8.73
N LEU A 423 20.77 10.09 8.07
CA LEU A 423 20.73 9.99 6.61
C LEU A 423 21.35 11.24 5.97
N GLU A 424 22.28 11.00 5.06
CA GLU A 424 23.01 12.04 4.35
C GLU A 424 22.67 11.98 2.86
N LEU A 425 22.61 13.15 2.24
CA LEU A 425 22.44 13.25 0.80
C LEU A 425 23.69 12.72 0.09
N PRO A 426 23.55 11.89 -0.94
CA PRO A 426 24.67 11.45 -1.75
C PRO A 426 25.41 12.65 -2.30
N ASN A 427 26.71 12.56 -2.39
CA ASN A 427 27.62 13.58 -2.96
C ASN A 427 27.84 14.85 -2.12
N SER A 428 27.07 15.16 -1.08
CA SER A 428 27.26 16.36 -0.25
C SER A 428 27.61 16.08 1.19
N GLY A 429 27.33 14.87 1.70
CA GLY A 429 27.44 14.54 3.13
C GLY A 429 26.51 15.38 4.01
N GLN A 430 25.55 16.11 3.42
CA GLN A 430 24.59 16.90 4.17
C GLN A 430 23.46 16.00 4.69
N PRO A 431 23.01 16.19 5.95
CA PRO A 431 21.88 15.42 6.47
C PRO A 431 20.61 15.73 5.69
N ILE A 432 19.78 14.69 5.49
CA ILE A 432 18.44 14.86 4.92
C ILE A 432 17.62 15.70 5.88
N GLU A 433 16.98 16.74 5.36
CA GLU A 433 16.14 17.61 6.17
C GLU A 433 14.95 16.84 6.74
N ASP A 434 14.76 16.93 8.04
CA ASP A 434 13.59 16.39 8.72
C ASP A 434 12.66 17.52 9.18
N ILE A 435 11.38 17.23 9.22
CA ILE A 435 10.34 18.14 9.69
C ILE A 435 9.42 17.43 10.67
N ILE A 436 8.83 18.20 11.58
CA ILE A 436 7.85 17.68 12.53
C ILE A 436 6.47 18.19 12.13
N VAL A 437 5.59 17.25 11.78
CA VAL A 437 4.17 17.52 11.49
C VAL A 437 3.32 16.51 12.26
N PRO A 438 2.72 16.89 13.38
CA PRO A 438 1.93 15.98 14.20
C PRO A 438 0.70 15.47 13.45
N ASN A 439 0.02 14.49 14.02
CA ASN A 439 -1.33 14.16 13.61
C ASN A 439 -2.31 15.21 14.13
N GLY A 440 -3.38 15.44 13.41
CA GLY A 440 -4.45 16.34 13.81
C GLY A 440 -5.74 15.58 14.16
N ILE A 441 -6.67 16.31 14.75
CA ILE A 441 -8.04 15.85 14.96
C ILE A 441 -9.04 16.81 14.30
N ASN A 442 -10.27 16.36 14.11
CA ASN A 442 -11.39 17.26 13.83
C ASN A 442 -11.88 17.87 15.14
N ARG A 443 -11.27 18.99 15.52
CA ARG A 443 -11.51 19.64 16.82
C ARG A 443 -12.98 20.03 17.01
N GLU A 444 -13.64 20.53 15.97
CA GLU A 444 -15.05 20.93 16.01
C GLU A 444 -15.96 19.74 16.30
N LEU A 445 -15.69 18.58 15.72
CA LEU A 445 -16.44 17.36 15.97
C LEU A 445 -16.37 16.94 17.44
N PHE A 446 -15.17 16.95 18.04
CA PHE A 446 -14.96 16.48 19.41
C PHE A 446 -15.28 17.51 20.48
N LYS A 447 -15.35 18.81 20.13
CA LYS A 447 -15.82 19.89 21.04
C LYS A 447 -17.33 20.12 20.99
N LYS A 448 -17.99 19.62 19.93
CA LYS A 448 -19.44 19.81 19.77
C LYS A 448 -20.19 19.21 20.96
N ASP A 449 -21.13 19.98 21.48
CA ASP A 449 -22.07 19.49 22.50
C ASP A 449 -23.16 18.63 21.83
N TYR A 450 -23.21 17.36 22.19
CA TYR A 450 -24.22 16.42 21.73
C TYR A 450 -25.38 16.24 22.69
N GLY A 451 -25.41 16.99 23.81
CA GLY A 451 -26.49 16.98 24.80
C GLY A 451 -26.46 15.78 25.74
N TYR A 452 -25.30 15.14 25.92
CA TYR A 452 -25.13 14.04 26.87
C TYR A 452 -24.47 14.50 28.16
N ASP A 453 -25.05 14.10 29.27
CA ASP A 453 -24.40 14.23 30.57
C ASP A 453 -23.25 13.23 30.71
N ARG A 454 -22.16 13.67 31.32
CA ARG A 454 -21.00 12.82 31.57
C ARG A 454 -21.29 11.85 32.71
N ASN A 455 -21.20 10.55 32.42
CA ASN A 455 -21.28 9.50 33.40
C ASN A 455 -19.92 9.31 34.10
N LEU A 456 -19.94 9.50 35.41
CA LEU A 456 -18.75 9.41 36.27
C LEU A 456 -18.06 8.04 36.20
N TYR A 457 -18.84 6.99 36.09
CA TYR A 457 -18.40 5.59 36.15
C TYR A 457 -18.25 4.97 34.77
N ARG A 458 -18.31 5.80 33.71
CA ARG A 458 -18.14 5.33 32.33
C ARG A 458 -16.75 5.61 31.82
N PHE A 459 -16.15 4.55 31.30
CA PHE A 459 -14.85 4.53 30.67
C PHE A 459 -14.98 4.21 29.19
N CYS A 460 -14.08 4.71 28.37
CA CYS A 460 -13.96 4.27 26.98
C CYS A 460 -12.53 3.81 26.64
N TYR A 461 -12.43 2.96 25.62
CA TYR A 461 -11.21 2.56 24.98
C TYR A 461 -11.41 2.62 23.45
N THR A 462 -10.64 3.42 22.73
CA THR A 462 -10.88 3.72 21.30
C THR A 462 -9.66 3.47 20.40
N SER A 463 -8.71 2.67 20.85
CA SER A 463 -7.49 2.36 20.11
C SER A 463 -7.41 0.89 19.69
N ASN A 464 -6.40 0.55 18.87
CA ASN A 464 -6.14 -0.83 18.47
C ASN A 464 -5.95 -1.73 19.69
N TYR A 465 -6.56 -2.90 19.68
CA TYR A 465 -6.56 -3.81 20.83
C TYR A 465 -5.17 -4.32 21.21
N VAL A 466 -4.21 -4.37 20.26
CA VAL A 466 -2.81 -4.69 20.58
C VAL A 466 -2.14 -3.62 21.45
N ASN A 467 -2.72 -2.43 21.59
CA ASN A 467 -2.15 -1.32 22.34
C ASN A 467 -2.54 -1.36 23.83
N GLY A 468 -2.75 -2.53 24.42
CA GLY A 468 -2.83 -2.70 25.88
C GLY A 468 -4.21 -2.98 26.46
N ILE A 469 -5.24 -3.30 25.64
CA ILE A 469 -6.57 -3.64 26.17
C ILE A 469 -6.55 -4.95 26.99
N GLU A 470 -5.80 -5.95 26.56
CA GLU A 470 -5.72 -7.25 27.21
C GLU A 470 -5.31 -7.15 28.70
N PRO A 471 -4.15 -6.55 29.05
CA PRO A 471 -3.76 -6.43 30.44
C PRO A 471 -4.70 -5.52 31.27
N LEU A 472 -5.31 -4.51 30.66
CA LEU A 472 -6.35 -3.70 31.30
C LEU A 472 -7.55 -4.56 31.73
N LEU A 473 -8.03 -5.42 30.84
CA LEU A 473 -9.16 -6.32 31.11
C LEU A 473 -8.79 -7.45 32.08
N LYS A 474 -7.54 -7.95 32.05
CA LYS A 474 -7.09 -9.02 32.93
C LYS A 474 -6.82 -8.57 34.35
N PHE A 475 -6.25 -7.39 34.53
CA PHE A 475 -5.64 -7.02 35.82
C PHE A 475 -6.22 -5.75 36.43
N CYS A 476 -6.76 -4.81 35.62
CA CYS A 476 -7.30 -3.55 36.11
C CYS A 476 -8.83 -3.62 36.26
N TRP A 477 -9.55 -4.01 35.22
CA TRP A 477 -11.00 -3.96 35.17
C TRP A 477 -11.69 -4.79 36.29
N PRO A 478 -11.29 -6.04 36.58
CA PRO A 478 -11.87 -6.81 37.67
C PRO A 478 -11.78 -6.12 39.03
N LYS A 479 -10.72 -5.36 39.27
CA LYS A 479 -10.53 -4.60 40.51
C LYS A 479 -11.41 -3.36 40.60
N ILE A 480 -11.72 -2.76 39.43
CA ILE A 480 -12.68 -1.64 39.38
C ILE A 480 -14.09 -2.14 39.65
N ILE A 481 -14.53 -3.20 38.99
CA ILE A 481 -15.88 -3.79 39.15
C ILE A 481 -16.11 -4.30 40.56
N GLU A 482 -15.09 -4.92 41.20
CA GLU A 482 -15.18 -5.35 42.61
C GLU A 482 -15.58 -4.20 43.56
N LYS A 483 -15.06 -2.99 43.28
CA LYS A 483 -15.30 -1.81 44.15
C LYS A 483 -16.43 -0.93 43.66
N ILE A 484 -16.71 -0.95 42.37
CA ILE A 484 -17.74 -0.12 41.72
C ILE A 484 -18.52 -1.00 40.72
N PRO A 485 -19.47 -1.81 41.18
CA PRO A 485 -20.18 -2.81 40.38
C PRO A 485 -21.01 -2.22 39.20
N HIS A 486 -21.25 -0.93 39.18
CA HIS A 486 -21.97 -0.22 38.12
C HIS A 486 -21.06 0.57 37.18
N ALA A 487 -19.74 0.33 37.21
CA ALA A 487 -18.83 0.90 36.27
C ALA A 487 -19.02 0.28 34.86
N GLU A 488 -18.85 1.06 33.82
CA GLU A 488 -19.00 0.66 32.42
C GLU A 488 -17.72 0.95 31.64
N LEU A 489 -17.24 -0.02 30.84
CA LEU A 489 -16.15 0.14 29.90
C LEU A 489 -16.64 -0.12 28.49
N HIS A 490 -16.67 0.92 27.68
CA HIS A 490 -17.09 0.88 26.28
C HIS A 490 -15.86 0.82 25.36
N ILE A 491 -15.76 -0.25 24.57
CA ILE A 491 -14.59 -0.58 23.77
C ILE A 491 -14.94 -0.45 22.29
N TYR A 492 -14.11 0.30 21.56
CA TYR A 492 -14.29 0.61 20.14
C TYR A 492 -12.98 0.29 19.38
N TYR A 493 -13.04 -0.20 18.21
CA TYR A 493 -12.03 -0.46 17.19
C TYR A 493 -12.38 -1.71 16.38
N GLY A 494 -12.80 -2.80 17.03
CA GLY A 494 -13.19 -4.07 16.42
C GLY A 494 -12.06 -5.11 16.34
N ILE A 495 -12.40 -6.35 16.70
CA ILE A 495 -11.48 -7.50 16.63
C ILE A 495 -11.00 -7.73 15.18
N GLU A 496 -11.90 -7.57 14.20
CA GLU A 496 -11.62 -7.81 12.77
C GLU A 496 -10.57 -6.87 12.19
N GLU A 497 -10.37 -5.70 12.83
CA GLU A 497 -9.37 -4.70 12.45
C GLU A 497 -8.04 -4.89 13.17
N THR A 498 -8.00 -5.78 14.15
CA THR A 498 -6.83 -6.05 15.00
C THR A 498 -6.03 -7.23 14.43
N LYS A 499 -4.72 -7.03 14.27
CA LYS A 499 -3.82 -8.10 13.79
C LYS A 499 -3.33 -8.94 14.97
N ILE A 500 -4.09 -9.93 15.35
CA ILE A 500 -3.75 -10.93 16.37
C ILE A 500 -4.03 -12.34 15.81
N ASN A 501 -3.39 -13.35 16.38
CA ASN A 501 -3.64 -14.75 16.03
C ASN A 501 -4.99 -15.23 16.60
N GLU A 502 -5.43 -16.43 16.21
CA GLU A 502 -6.71 -17.00 16.63
C GLU A 502 -6.81 -17.13 18.16
N ASP A 503 -5.75 -17.59 18.84
CA ASP A 503 -5.72 -17.70 20.29
C ASP A 503 -5.92 -16.34 20.99
N GLY A 504 -5.34 -15.28 20.44
CA GLY A 504 -5.52 -13.91 20.94
C GLY A 504 -6.93 -13.37 20.70
N VAL A 505 -7.55 -13.73 19.58
CA VAL A 505 -8.96 -13.40 19.29
C VAL A 505 -9.88 -14.05 20.31
N ASP A 506 -9.71 -15.34 20.58
CA ASP A 506 -10.57 -16.09 21.50
C ASP A 506 -10.39 -15.58 22.94
N LEU A 507 -9.16 -15.28 23.32
CA LEU A 507 -8.87 -14.66 24.62
C LEU A 507 -9.56 -13.30 24.77
N LEU A 508 -9.52 -12.42 23.77
CA LEU A 508 -10.20 -11.12 23.85
C LEU A 508 -11.73 -11.28 23.90
N LYS A 509 -12.30 -12.23 23.15
CA LYS A 509 -13.73 -12.52 23.23
C LYS A 509 -14.15 -12.96 24.65
N GLU A 510 -13.34 -13.80 25.30
CA GLU A 510 -13.57 -14.20 26.69
C GLU A 510 -13.51 -12.98 27.63
N LEU A 511 -12.49 -12.14 27.49
CA LEU A 511 -12.30 -10.96 28.32
C LEU A 511 -13.42 -9.91 28.14
N PHE A 512 -14.06 -9.85 26.97
CA PHE A 512 -15.19 -8.95 26.73
C PHE A 512 -16.51 -9.42 27.37
N LEU A 513 -16.57 -10.65 27.87
CA LEU A 513 -17.74 -11.15 28.62
C LEU A 513 -17.79 -10.70 30.09
N GLN A 514 -16.81 -9.94 30.56
CA GLN A 514 -16.77 -9.46 31.93
C GLN A 514 -17.90 -8.46 32.19
N ASP A 515 -18.37 -8.40 33.46
CA ASP A 515 -19.38 -7.45 33.89
C ASP A 515 -18.95 -6.01 33.58
N GLY A 516 -19.88 -5.22 33.05
CA GLY A 516 -19.68 -3.81 32.71
C GLY A 516 -18.80 -3.57 31.48
N VAL A 517 -18.41 -4.58 30.70
CA VAL A 517 -17.65 -4.45 29.46
C VAL A 517 -18.59 -4.51 28.26
N TYR A 518 -18.49 -3.53 27.37
CA TYR A 518 -19.30 -3.42 26.15
C TYR A 518 -18.41 -3.19 24.94
N GLU A 519 -18.29 -4.19 24.07
CA GLU A 519 -17.54 -4.08 22.80
C GLU A 519 -18.49 -3.69 21.66
N HIS A 520 -18.16 -2.62 20.92
CA HIS A 520 -19.01 -2.00 19.88
C HIS A 520 -18.47 -2.18 18.47
N GLY A 521 -17.29 -2.80 18.31
CA GLY A 521 -16.63 -2.87 17.01
C GLY A 521 -16.13 -1.50 16.52
N ARG A 522 -16.02 -1.35 15.22
CA ARG A 522 -15.59 -0.11 14.59
C ARG A 522 -16.79 0.74 14.22
N VAL A 523 -16.86 1.94 14.77
CA VAL A 523 -17.93 2.92 14.55
C VAL A 523 -17.41 4.20 13.90
N ASP A 524 -18.31 5.09 13.49
CA ASP A 524 -17.97 6.39 12.91
C ASP A 524 -17.44 7.38 13.97
N ASN A 525 -16.67 8.37 13.53
CA ASN A 525 -16.05 9.36 14.42
C ASN A 525 -17.08 10.16 15.24
N ILE A 526 -18.30 10.34 14.71
CA ILE A 526 -19.38 11.01 15.43
C ILE A 526 -19.78 10.19 16.67
N GLU A 527 -19.88 8.87 16.54
CA GLU A 527 -20.22 7.99 17.67
C GLU A 527 -19.08 7.96 18.70
N ILE A 528 -17.81 7.98 18.25
CA ILE A 528 -16.65 8.14 19.15
C ILE A 528 -16.71 9.48 19.90
N ALA A 529 -17.06 10.57 19.22
CA ALA A 529 -17.18 11.89 19.86
C ALA A 529 -18.31 11.93 20.91
N LYS A 530 -19.45 11.32 20.62
CA LYS A 530 -20.56 11.16 21.57
C LYS A 530 -20.17 10.31 22.77
N GLU A 531 -19.47 9.20 22.52
CA GLU A 531 -18.96 8.33 23.57
C GLU A 531 -18.00 9.05 24.50
N MET A 532 -17.00 9.74 23.92
CA MET A 532 -16.01 10.49 24.71
C MET A 532 -16.66 11.65 25.51
N GLN A 533 -17.77 12.21 25.05
CA GLN A 533 -18.53 13.20 25.81
C GLN A 533 -19.23 12.58 27.03
N GLN A 534 -19.76 11.37 26.90
CA GLN A 534 -20.41 10.62 27.95
C GLN A 534 -19.43 10.02 28.96
N SER A 535 -18.24 9.57 28.47
CA SER A 535 -17.23 8.90 29.29
C SER A 535 -16.43 9.89 30.12
N SER A 536 -16.16 9.55 31.38
CA SER A 536 -15.28 10.33 32.25
C SER A 536 -13.80 10.06 31.96
N PHE A 537 -13.46 8.85 31.55
CA PHE A 537 -12.07 8.44 31.37
C PHE A 537 -11.86 7.67 30.06
N LEU A 538 -10.78 8.02 29.35
CA LEU A 538 -10.21 7.19 28.29
C LEU A 538 -9.12 6.30 28.91
N LEU A 539 -9.33 4.99 28.97
CA LEU A 539 -8.32 4.04 29.46
C LEU A 539 -7.28 3.76 28.38
N TYR A 540 -6.18 4.48 28.38
CA TYR A 540 -5.09 4.28 27.42
C TYR A 540 -3.73 4.12 28.11
N TYR A 541 -3.67 3.15 29.02
CA TYR A 541 -2.47 2.82 29.80
C TYR A 541 -1.67 1.74 29.10
N THR A 542 -0.67 2.16 28.35
CA THR A 542 0.13 1.26 27.49
C THR A 542 1.60 1.70 27.41
N SER A 543 2.47 0.73 27.15
CA SER A 543 3.88 0.93 26.80
C SER A 543 4.17 0.58 25.34
N SER A 544 3.14 0.56 24.47
CA SER A 544 3.30 0.17 23.07
C SER A 544 4.40 0.97 22.37
N PRO A 545 5.45 0.31 21.85
CA PRO A 545 6.54 0.99 21.16
C PRO A 545 6.12 1.49 19.76
N SER A 546 4.97 1.05 19.25
CA SER A 546 4.48 1.46 17.94
C SER A 546 3.79 2.81 17.94
N GLU A 547 3.45 3.36 19.11
CA GLU A 547 2.81 4.67 19.22
C GLU A 547 3.79 5.80 18.88
N CYS A 548 3.46 6.55 17.83
CA CYS A 548 4.24 7.72 17.42
C CYS A 548 3.50 9.05 17.61
N ASP A 549 2.15 9.03 17.68
CA ASP A 549 1.32 10.22 17.98
C ASP A 549 -0.14 9.83 18.24
N CYS A 550 -0.55 9.83 19.50
CA CYS A 550 -1.83 9.27 19.90
C CYS A 550 -3.01 10.23 19.69
N ILE A 551 -3.78 9.99 18.63
CA ILE A 551 -4.98 10.76 18.29
C ILE A 551 -6.09 10.58 19.30
N SER A 552 -6.33 9.35 19.78
CA SER A 552 -7.40 9.07 20.75
C SER A 552 -7.25 9.91 22.03
N ILE A 553 -6.02 10.20 22.44
CA ILE A 553 -5.78 11.10 23.59
C ILE A 553 -6.20 12.54 23.26
N MET A 554 -5.86 13.05 22.07
CA MET A 554 -6.25 14.40 21.65
C MET A 554 -7.77 14.53 21.49
N GLU A 555 -8.41 13.51 20.95
CA GLU A 555 -9.87 13.42 20.80
C GLU A 555 -10.57 13.42 22.19
N ALA A 556 -10.06 12.63 23.13
CA ALA A 556 -10.55 12.61 24.51
C ALA A 556 -10.40 13.98 25.21
N LEU A 557 -9.21 14.58 25.12
CA LEU A 557 -8.97 15.92 25.67
C LEU A 557 -9.91 16.96 25.09
N ALA A 558 -10.13 16.95 23.77
CA ALA A 558 -11.05 17.87 23.10
C ALA A 558 -12.51 17.69 23.54
N SER A 559 -12.92 16.46 23.86
CA SER A 559 -14.25 16.11 24.37
C SER A 559 -14.40 16.34 25.88
N GLY A 560 -13.31 16.63 26.59
CA GLY A 560 -13.27 16.71 28.05
C GLY A 560 -13.29 15.34 28.75
N CYS A 561 -13.04 14.24 28.05
CA CYS A 561 -12.77 12.93 28.60
C CYS A 561 -11.33 12.88 29.13
N ILE A 562 -11.10 12.39 30.33
CA ILE A 562 -9.80 12.41 30.97
C ILE A 562 -8.97 11.21 30.48
N PRO A 563 -7.87 11.41 29.75
CA PRO A 563 -7.00 10.30 29.39
C PRO A 563 -6.26 9.76 30.61
N VAL A 564 -6.23 8.43 30.72
CA VAL A 564 -5.46 7.68 31.73
C VAL A 564 -4.26 7.09 31.01
N ILE A 565 -3.08 7.65 31.22
CA ILE A 565 -1.91 7.40 30.40
C ILE A 565 -0.64 7.14 31.25
N TRP A 566 0.32 6.46 30.66
CA TRP A 566 1.66 6.34 31.23
C TRP A 566 2.41 7.66 31.09
N ASN A 567 3.11 8.10 32.13
CA ASN A 567 3.82 9.40 32.12
C ASN A 567 5.21 9.34 31.45
N GLN A 568 5.44 8.39 30.54
CA GLN A 568 6.70 8.19 29.85
C GLN A 568 6.51 8.28 28.33
N ASN A 569 7.61 8.40 27.62
CA ASN A 569 7.67 8.37 26.17
C ASN A 569 6.80 9.48 25.55
N ILE A 570 6.12 9.15 24.47
CA ILE A 570 5.23 10.07 23.77
C ILE A 570 4.06 10.58 24.63
N PHE A 571 3.65 9.80 25.63
CA PHE A 571 2.47 10.12 26.45
C PHE A 571 2.73 11.29 27.41
N SER A 572 3.99 11.54 27.79
CA SER A 572 4.36 12.61 28.72
C SER A 572 3.99 14.02 28.25
N LYS A 573 3.81 14.22 26.95
CA LYS A 573 3.37 15.52 26.38
C LYS A 573 1.88 15.83 26.56
N PHE A 574 1.08 14.84 26.94
CA PHE A 574 -0.37 15.00 27.05
C PHE A 574 -0.80 15.26 28.50
N ASN A 575 -1.75 16.15 28.65
CA ASN A 575 -2.46 16.30 29.91
C ASN A 575 -3.38 15.09 30.15
N GLY A 576 -3.66 14.81 31.42
CA GLY A 576 -4.51 13.68 31.80
C GLY A 576 -4.11 13.12 33.16
N LEU A 577 -4.70 11.99 33.54
CA LEU A 577 -4.24 11.22 34.68
C LEU A 577 -2.97 10.45 34.28
N GLN A 578 -1.83 11.00 34.66
CA GLN A 578 -0.54 10.40 34.41
C GLN A 578 -0.20 9.38 35.50
N VAL A 579 0.22 8.19 35.09
CA VAL A 579 0.60 7.08 35.96
C VAL A 579 2.07 6.75 35.72
N SER A 580 2.89 6.78 36.78
CA SER A 580 4.34 6.56 36.66
C SER A 580 4.75 5.08 36.64
N ASN A 581 3.87 4.19 37.12
CA ASN A 581 4.14 2.75 37.13
C ASN A 581 4.21 2.20 35.69
N ASP A 582 5.07 1.22 35.46
CA ASP A 582 5.32 0.65 34.14
C ASP A 582 4.17 -0.29 33.70
N PRO A 583 3.49 -0.05 32.57
CA PRO A 583 2.41 -0.92 32.06
C PRO A 583 2.86 -2.36 31.75
N ARG A 584 4.16 -2.63 31.67
CA ARG A 584 4.68 -3.99 31.47
C ARG A 584 4.65 -4.84 32.74
N GLN A 585 4.43 -4.21 33.90
CA GLN A 585 4.37 -4.87 35.22
C GLN A 585 2.91 -5.09 35.61
N LYS A 586 2.55 -6.31 36.00
CA LYS A 586 1.19 -6.69 36.40
C LYS A 586 0.67 -5.85 37.55
N GLU A 587 1.51 -5.60 38.55
CA GLU A 587 1.23 -4.86 39.80
C GLU A 587 0.78 -3.42 39.47
N SER A 588 1.24 -2.87 38.38
CA SER A 588 0.88 -1.49 37.92
C SER A 588 -0.61 -1.34 37.66
N TYR A 589 -1.28 -2.39 37.23
CA TYR A 589 -2.72 -2.36 36.94
C TYR A 589 -3.59 -2.35 38.20
N GLU A 590 -3.13 -2.96 39.28
CA GLU A 590 -3.81 -2.87 40.58
C GLU A 590 -3.67 -1.47 41.17
N ILE A 591 -2.47 -0.88 41.09
CA ILE A 591 -2.24 0.51 41.50
C ILE A 591 -3.12 1.46 40.67
N LEU A 592 -3.19 1.25 39.37
CA LEU A 592 -4.05 2.01 38.46
C LEU A 592 -5.51 1.92 38.86
N ALA A 593 -6.03 0.71 39.12
CA ALA A 593 -7.41 0.50 39.54
C ALA A 593 -7.74 1.25 40.84
N ASN A 594 -6.84 1.17 41.84
CA ASN A 594 -7.01 1.89 43.11
C ASN A 594 -7.07 3.42 42.91
N LYS A 595 -6.20 3.97 42.06
CA LYS A 595 -6.19 5.41 41.74
C LYS A 595 -7.49 5.84 41.05
N LEU A 596 -8.00 5.04 40.11
CA LEU A 596 -9.26 5.33 39.41
C LEU A 596 -10.45 5.32 40.36
N VAL A 597 -10.51 4.33 41.25
CA VAL A 597 -11.57 4.25 42.30
C VAL A 597 -11.54 5.47 43.22
N GLN A 598 -10.36 5.96 43.61
CA GLN A 598 -10.24 7.17 44.41
C GLN A 598 -10.75 8.42 43.67
N LEU A 599 -10.42 8.57 42.41
CA LEU A 599 -10.87 9.70 41.59
C LEU A 599 -12.38 9.70 41.33
N MET A 600 -12.98 8.52 41.20
CA MET A 600 -14.44 8.42 41.06
C MET A 600 -15.22 8.87 42.30
N ASN A 601 -14.58 8.80 43.45
CA ASN A 601 -15.17 9.22 44.73
C ASN A 601 -14.96 10.72 45.05
N GLY A 602 -14.23 11.50 44.21
CA GLY A 602 -13.87 12.91 44.44
C GLY A 602 -14.49 13.86 43.39
N ASP A 603 -15.59 14.59 43.74
CA ASP A 603 -16.41 15.32 42.76
C ASP A 603 -15.84 16.64 42.22
N ASN A 604 -15.19 17.46 43.04
CA ASN A 604 -14.81 18.84 42.68
C ASN A 604 -13.51 18.89 41.87
N GLU A 605 -12.54 18.07 42.23
CA GLU A 605 -11.21 18.03 41.55
C GLU A 605 -11.30 17.61 40.08
N ARG A 606 -12.31 16.80 39.76
CA ARG A 606 -12.53 16.29 38.42
C ARG A 606 -13.14 17.32 37.46
N LYS A 607 -14.13 18.13 37.91
CA LYS A 607 -14.74 19.17 37.05
C LYS A 607 -13.73 20.22 36.64
N ASP A 608 -12.88 20.62 37.56
CA ASP A 608 -11.78 21.57 37.27
C ASP A 608 -10.70 20.99 36.34
N ALA A 609 -10.45 19.68 36.44
CA ALA A 609 -9.52 18.99 35.55
C ALA A 609 -10.06 18.94 34.10
N VAL A 610 -11.36 18.64 33.93
CA VAL A 610 -11.99 18.57 32.59
C VAL A 610 -11.89 19.89 31.84
N GLU A 611 -12.21 21.01 32.49
CA GLU A 611 -12.16 22.33 31.82
C GLU A 611 -10.72 22.74 31.45
N ARG A 612 -9.76 22.45 32.30
CA ARG A 612 -8.33 22.68 32.03
C ARG A 612 -7.83 21.84 30.85
N PHE A 613 -8.22 20.58 30.77
CA PHE A 613 -7.75 19.66 29.73
C PHE A 613 -8.31 19.99 28.34
N LYS A 614 -9.54 20.50 28.24
CA LYS A 614 -10.13 20.94 26.96
C LYS A 614 -9.33 22.04 26.27
N GLN A 615 -8.54 22.82 27.01
CA GLN A 615 -7.70 23.90 26.50
C GLN A 615 -6.24 23.47 26.30
N SER A 616 -5.95 22.17 26.40
CA SER A 616 -4.59 21.67 26.30
C SER A 616 -3.90 22.08 24.99
N PRO A 617 -2.68 22.62 25.05
CA PRO A 617 -1.89 22.96 23.85
C PRO A 617 -1.47 21.73 23.03
N SER A 618 -1.59 20.53 23.61
CA SER A 618 -1.32 19.28 22.90
C SER A 618 -2.45 18.85 21.95
N ILE A 619 -3.60 19.53 21.95
CA ILE A 619 -4.70 19.29 21.01
C ILE A 619 -4.37 20.02 19.69
N VAL A 620 -4.00 19.26 18.68
CA VAL A 620 -3.65 19.75 17.34
C VAL A 620 -4.77 19.40 16.36
N ASP A 621 -5.14 20.33 15.50
CA ASP A 621 -6.09 20.11 14.41
C ASP A 621 -5.40 19.92 13.05
N TRP A 622 -6.18 19.51 12.05
CA TRP A 622 -5.67 19.31 10.70
C TRP A 622 -5.26 20.63 10.01
N GLU A 623 -5.84 21.73 10.43
CA GLU A 623 -5.47 23.06 9.91
C GLU A 623 -4.04 23.42 10.30
N PHE A 624 -3.66 23.22 11.56
CA PHE A 624 -2.28 23.39 12.02
C PHE A 624 -1.32 22.50 11.22
N CYS A 625 -1.66 21.20 11.07
CA CYS A 625 -0.83 20.25 10.32
C CYS A 625 -0.64 20.70 8.86
N GLY A 626 -1.72 21.14 8.22
CA GLY A 626 -1.72 21.65 6.86
C GLY A 626 -0.89 22.94 6.71
N ASN A 627 -1.00 23.86 7.67
CA ASN A 627 -0.19 25.09 7.71
C ASN A 627 1.30 24.79 7.78
N VAL A 628 1.72 23.81 8.59
CA VAL A 628 3.12 23.39 8.65
C VAL A 628 3.58 22.90 7.27
N TYR A 629 2.81 22.05 6.57
CA TYR A 629 3.15 21.63 5.22
C TYR A 629 3.23 22.81 4.24
N MET A 630 2.23 23.71 4.25
CA MET A 630 2.17 24.88 3.36
C MET A 630 3.39 25.78 3.52
N SER A 631 3.90 25.93 4.73
CA SER A 631 5.12 26.69 4.99
C SER A 631 6.36 26.08 4.32
N TYR A 632 6.44 24.76 4.29
CA TYR A 632 7.50 24.06 3.55
C TYR A 632 7.27 24.04 2.04
N PHE A 633 6.03 24.12 1.57
CA PHE A 633 5.70 24.21 0.15
C PHE A 633 6.15 25.54 -0.44
N SER A 634 5.75 26.63 0.17
CA SER A 634 5.93 28.00 -0.35
C SER A 634 7.37 28.52 -0.25
N GLY A 635 8.22 27.91 0.57
CA GLY A 635 9.59 28.38 0.80
C GLY A 635 9.65 29.75 1.48
N VAL A 636 8.53 30.28 2.00
CA VAL A 636 8.45 31.59 2.63
C VAL A 636 9.02 31.50 4.03
N ASN A 637 10.10 32.24 4.22
CA ASN A 637 10.71 32.59 5.49
C ASN A 637 11.26 31.46 6.37
N PHE A 638 12.31 30.82 5.85
CA PHE A 638 13.09 29.82 6.60
C PHE A 638 13.60 30.35 7.96
N GLU A 639 13.93 31.63 8.05
CA GLU A 639 14.42 32.29 9.28
C GLU A 639 13.32 32.46 10.34
N GLU A 640 12.10 32.82 9.95
CA GLU A 640 10.95 32.91 10.86
C GLU A 640 10.53 31.50 11.36
N GLN A 641 10.55 30.51 10.48
CA GLN A 641 10.28 29.11 10.83
C GLN A 641 11.38 28.53 11.71
N LYS A 642 12.65 28.86 11.44
CA LYS A 642 13.78 28.48 12.26
C LYS A 642 13.64 29.07 13.67
N ARG A 643 13.23 30.33 13.77
CA ARG A 643 12.99 31.03 15.05
C ARG A 643 11.80 30.45 15.82
N GLN A 644 10.70 30.12 15.13
CA GLN A 644 9.56 29.44 15.74
C GLN A 644 9.91 28.02 16.15
N ARG A 645 10.73 27.32 15.36
CA ARG A 645 11.24 25.99 15.65
C ARG A 645 12.19 26.01 16.84
N GLU A 646 13.08 27.00 16.91
CA GLU A 646 13.98 27.18 18.05
C GLU A 646 13.21 27.51 19.33
N MET A 647 12.17 28.36 19.26
CA MET A 647 11.28 28.63 20.39
C MET A 647 10.47 27.40 20.80
N GLN A 648 9.97 26.62 19.83
CA GLN A 648 9.25 25.38 20.13
C GLN A 648 10.19 24.32 20.73
N LEU A 649 11.41 24.21 20.22
CA LEU A 649 12.44 23.34 20.77
C LEU A 649 12.85 23.76 22.17
N LEU A 650 12.98 25.08 22.41
CA LEU A 650 13.28 25.64 23.72
C LEU A 650 12.17 25.33 24.74
N ARG A 651 10.91 25.56 24.38
CA ARG A 651 9.74 25.18 25.18
C ARG A 651 9.70 23.67 25.51
N MET A 652 10.09 22.85 24.54
CA MET A 652 10.14 21.39 24.74
C MET A 652 11.34 20.96 25.60
N GLN A 653 12.48 21.65 25.51
CA GLN A 653 13.62 21.41 26.38
C GLN A 653 13.33 21.86 27.83
N GLU A 654 12.66 23.01 27.98
CA GLU A 654 12.16 23.49 29.28
C GLU A 654 11.14 22.51 29.88
N PHE A 655 10.23 21.99 29.06
CA PHE A 655 9.28 20.96 29.46
C PHE A 655 10.00 19.65 29.87
N ALA A 656 10.97 19.18 29.09
CA ALA A 656 11.74 17.99 29.39
C ALA A 656 12.58 18.19 30.68
N LYS A 657 13.15 19.38 30.88
CA LYS A 657 13.88 19.74 32.09
C LYS A 657 12.96 19.76 33.31
N HIS A 658 11.79 20.34 33.17
CA HIS A 658 10.78 20.34 34.25
C HIS A 658 10.33 18.91 34.60
N GLN A 659 10.13 18.05 33.60
CA GLN A 659 9.84 16.63 33.82
C GLN A 659 11.00 15.90 34.53
N GLU A 660 12.24 16.20 34.17
CA GLU A 660 13.40 15.62 34.84
C GLU A 660 13.51 16.08 36.28
N GLU A 661 13.22 17.35 36.55
CA GLU A 661 13.18 17.91 37.90
C GLU A 661 12.02 17.33 38.72
N GLU A 662 10.85 17.15 38.12
CA GLU A 662 9.72 16.47 38.77
C GLU A 662 10.01 14.99 39.02
N LEU A 663 10.65 14.31 38.09
CA LEU A 663 11.09 12.93 38.31
C LEU A 663 12.11 12.80 39.44
N LYS A 664 13.05 13.73 39.55
CA LYS A 664 13.98 13.81 40.69
C LYS A 664 13.22 14.07 41.99
N ARG A 665 12.28 15.00 41.96
CA ARG A 665 11.43 15.31 43.13
C ARG A 665 10.55 14.10 43.53
N MET A 666 10.00 13.39 42.58
CA MET A 666 9.22 12.18 42.80
C MET A 666 10.09 11.06 43.41
N LYS A 667 11.32 10.87 42.89
CA LYS A 667 12.28 9.92 43.45
C LYS A 667 12.69 10.29 44.91
N GLU A 668 12.87 11.57 45.17
CA GLU A 668 13.14 12.04 46.53
C GLU A 668 11.94 11.84 47.46
N ILE A 669 10.73 12.09 46.98
CA ILE A 669 9.47 11.83 47.71
C ILE A 669 9.31 10.32 47.95
N GLN A 670 9.59 9.48 46.96
CA GLN A 670 9.55 8.04 47.09
C GLN A 670 10.56 7.53 48.13
N LEU A 671 11.81 8.00 48.07
CA LEU A 671 12.86 7.67 49.05
C LEU A 671 12.50 8.14 50.48
N ARG A 672 11.85 9.31 50.62
CA ARG A 672 11.33 9.78 51.92
C ARG A 672 10.16 8.92 52.40
N LYS A 673 9.25 8.50 51.53
CA LYS A 673 8.10 7.62 51.84
C LYS A 673 8.60 6.26 52.34
N GLU A 674 9.56 5.65 51.63
CA GLU A 674 10.18 4.40 52.03
C GLU A 674 10.91 4.51 53.41
N LYS A 675 11.58 5.63 53.62
CA LYS A 675 12.30 5.89 54.88
C LYS A 675 11.37 6.11 56.08
N TYR A 676 10.17 6.65 55.86
CA TYR A 676 9.24 7.03 56.95
C TYR A 676 7.90 6.26 56.92
N ASN A 677 7.75 5.27 56.06
CA ASN A 677 6.56 4.38 55.95
C ASN A 677 5.22 5.14 55.74
N LEU A 678 5.20 6.21 54.92
CA LEU A 678 4.06 7.08 54.69
C LEU A 678 3.15 6.57 53.57
N PRO A 679 1.81 6.77 53.63
CA PRO A 679 0.88 6.32 52.56
C PRO A 679 1.02 7.08 51.24
N GLU A 680 0.65 6.43 50.14
CA GLU A 680 0.69 7.01 48.79
C GLU A 680 -0.34 8.14 48.61
N ALA A 681 0.08 9.29 48.04
CA ALA A 681 -0.81 10.41 47.63
C ALA A 681 -0.91 10.48 46.12
N ILE A 682 -2.11 10.85 45.58
CA ILE A 682 -2.37 11.07 44.16
C ILE A 682 -1.82 12.44 43.74
N ILE A 683 -1.06 12.51 42.68
CA ILE A 683 -0.58 13.76 42.09
C ILE A 683 -1.35 14.06 40.80
N LEU A 684 -2.14 15.11 40.82
CA LEU A 684 -2.71 15.75 39.63
C LEU A 684 -1.73 16.83 39.14
N ASN A 685 -1.05 16.61 38.01
CA ASN A 685 -0.19 17.62 37.42
C ASN A 685 -1.06 18.70 36.75
N SER A 686 -1.02 19.92 37.29
CA SER A 686 -1.57 21.10 36.65
C SER A 686 -0.44 21.91 36.01
N TYR A 687 -0.51 22.13 34.71
CA TYR A 687 0.31 23.15 34.08
C TYR A 687 -0.22 24.54 34.51
N VAL A 688 0.61 25.31 35.17
CA VAL A 688 0.35 26.74 35.38
C VAL A 688 1.14 27.46 34.30
N ASP A 689 0.46 28.16 33.43
CA ASP A 689 1.06 29.05 32.46
C ASP A 689 1.80 30.15 33.23
N SER A 690 3.12 30.29 33.05
CA SER A 690 3.99 31.19 33.83
C SER A 690 3.93 32.66 33.39
N ASP A 691 2.96 33.03 32.55
CA ASP A 691 2.88 34.38 31.97
C ASP A 691 1.84 35.32 32.65
N THR A 692 1.34 34.99 33.84
CA THR A 692 0.58 35.96 34.63
C THR A 692 1.18 36.08 36.02
N GLU A 693 1.90 37.22 36.26
CA GLU A 693 2.29 37.65 37.57
C GLU A 693 1.04 37.97 38.41
N ASP A 694 0.50 36.99 39.10
CA ASP A 694 -0.42 37.24 40.22
C ASP A 694 -0.06 36.28 41.38
N GLU A 695 0.72 36.83 42.33
CA GLU A 695 1.26 36.14 43.51
C GLU A 695 0.23 35.68 44.56
N SER A 696 -1.08 35.75 44.26
CA SER A 696 -2.11 35.62 45.29
C SER A 696 -2.78 34.23 45.46
N ARG A 697 -2.26 33.15 44.74
CA ARG A 697 -2.83 31.80 44.91
C ARG A 697 -1.79 30.72 45.12
N LYS A 698 -0.98 30.84 46.17
CA LYS A 698 -0.34 29.67 46.76
C LYS A 698 -1.37 28.90 47.59
N VAL A 699 -1.95 27.85 47.04
CA VAL A 699 -2.71 26.87 47.84
C VAL A 699 -1.70 25.94 48.47
N SER A 700 -1.38 26.21 49.74
CA SER A 700 -0.61 25.28 50.58
C SER A 700 -1.56 24.24 51.11
N PHE A 701 -1.39 22.98 50.74
CA PHE A 701 -2.02 21.85 51.42
C PHE A 701 -1.23 21.53 52.69
N SER A 702 -1.80 21.79 53.85
CA SER A 702 -1.33 21.26 55.13
C SER A 702 -1.90 19.88 55.32
N ILE A 703 -1.02 18.91 55.51
CA ILE A 703 -1.38 17.57 55.96
C ILE A 703 -1.73 17.68 57.44
N SER A 704 -3.02 17.49 57.79
CA SER A 704 -3.39 17.17 59.15
C SER A 704 -3.29 15.66 59.36
N THR A 705 -2.52 15.26 60.32
CA THR A 705 -2.27 13.92 60.79
C THR A 705 -3.54 13.15 61.14
#